data_e857411763d7f785a604340ba8b77662
#
_entry.id   e857411763d7f785a604340ba8b77662
#
_cell.length_a   1.000
_cell.length_b   1.000
_cell.length_c   1.000
_cell.angle_alpha   90.00
_cell.angle_beta   90.00
_cell.angle_gamma   90.00
#
_symmetry.space_group_name_H-M   'P 1'
#
loop_
_entity.id
_entity.type
_entity.pdbx_description
1 polymer ?
#
loop_
_entity_poly.entity_id
_entity_poly.type
_entity_poly.pdbx_seq_one_letter_code
_entity_poly.pdbx_strand_id
1 'polypeptide(L)'
;QRKGAEVSAIYLPNRPSGEKLGVDDWLALGHTLAELEAMAETPRPAPQAAQPIFELLDEASPVLSRPLSLIDKTAYAVTWLPLRLTIHEIKDKDGNVIKLNPPKKEERLSLFVIRSDGRVFGEISDGQSCRPLSELNITVNCPEIVLPNKRWSTKGVTAYLQGKRPDPVQVFLDVKAIINRFLDFDHSIGDQAVMGELVSCYSLATYFLEAFNVIGFLWSNGEKGSGKTNLLIVVCEIAYLGQVILGGGSFASLRDLADYGATLAFDDAENLADPRQTDPDKRALLLAGNRRGSTVPLNEPVANGKWSLRHVNTYCPRLFSAIHLPDAVLASRTIIIPLIRTDEREKANSDPLDYELWPCDRRTLIDNLWALGLAYLPELREHERFVGQHARLSGRNLQPWRAILATAHWLDEKDSQHRLQREYLRQHDQGMEQRLVGGLFDRLEELSYRYAMNEVPEAQSGDMTQLILRGLCQLAADHVHDSSDVKSNSDIPATAWTFSTLQITEAAVKQAESTEADLDPSTITSRRVGRVLSKLRFNRAREGGKGTRQWTATLRELSRWANVYAFHLPQELTRLGKVTNVTDGATSPEDQISYNNCAVLLRLPADSKLSIINGQSRRLEDGRLEAGYDLSQLAIALALLLDKDVDASKIAEMSPAQLSKRLMEVTGGEVLQIRLENHV
;
A
#
# COMPACT_ATOMS: atom_id res chain seq x y z
N GLN A 1 1.37 -55.06 -36.23
CA GLN A 1 2.62 -54.95 -37.04
C GLN A 1 3.91 -55.05 -36.19
N ARG A 2 3.96 -54.63 -34.90
CA ARG A 2 5.17 -54.69 -34.03
C ARG A 2 5.71 -56.12 -33.77
N LYS A 3 4.97 -57.18 -34.12
CA LYS A 3 5.36 -58.58 -33.96
C LYS A 3 5.43 -59.32 -35.29
N GLY A 4 5.54 -58.63 -36.43
CA GLY A 4 5.63 -59.24 -37.75
C GLY A 4 4.33 -59.83 -38.28
N ALA A 5 3.17 -59.51 -37.66
CA ALA A 5 1.88 -59.92 -38.20
C ALA A 5 1.43 -59.01 -39.33
N GLU A 6 0.94 -59.59 -40.43
CA GLU A 6 0.22 -58.85 -41.46
C GLU A 6 -1.17 -58.46 -40.91
N VAL A 7 -1.48 -57.16 -40.92
CA VAL A 7 -2.75 -56.63 -40.43
C VAL A 7 -3.50 -55.96 -41.55
N SER A 8 -4.74 -56.39 -41.76
CA SER A 8 -5.66 -55.79 -42.74
C SER A 8 -6.85 -55.17 -41.98
N ALA A 9 -7.40 -54.11 -42.50
CA ALA A 9 -8.57 -53.43 -41.94
C ALA A 9 -9.73 -53.55 -42.98
N ILE A 10 -10.94 -53.78 -42.50
CA ILE A 10 -12.16 -53.78 -43.31
C ILE A 10 -12.95 -52.56 -42.95
N TYR A 11 -13.27 -51.72 -43.94
CA TYR A 11 -14.12 -50.53 -43.76
C TYR A 11 -15.49 -50.79 -44.42
N LEU A 12 -16.46 -51.02 -43.58
CA LEU A 12 -17.85 -51.24 -44.05
C LEU A 12 -18.49 -49.91 -44.51
N PRO A 13 -19.25 -49.92 -45.61
CA PRO A 13 -20.03 -48.74 -46.01
C PRO A 13 -21.08 -48.41 -44.98
N ASN A 14 -21.36 -47.13 -44.79
CA ASN A 14 -22.51 -46.69 -43.94
C ASN A 14 -23.84 -47.09 -44.61
N ARG A 15 -24.87 -47.25 -43.75
CA ARG A 15 -26.24 -47.39 -44.23
C ARG A 15 -26.67 -46.16 -45.03
N PRO A 16 -27.67 -46.27 -45.94
CA PRO A 16 -28.24 -45.11 -46.62
C PRO A 16 -28.77 -44.03 -45.67
N SER A 17 -29.07 -44.39 -44.43
CA SER A 17 -29.41 -43.46 -43.33
C SER A 17 -28.25 -42.70 -42.76
N GLY A 18 -26.99 -43.00 -43.15
CA GLY A 18 -25.77 -42.42 -42.57
C GLY A 18 -25.27 -43.15 -41.33
N GLU A 19 -25.97 -44.13 -40.82
CA GLU A 19 -25.55 -44.93 -39.66
C GLU A 19 -24.44 -45.89 -40.02
N LYS A 20 -23.51 -46.11 -39.05
CA LYS A 20 -22.42 -47.09 -39.18
C LYS A 20 -22.96 -48.52 -39.24
N LEU A 21 -22.48 -49.32 -40.14
CA LEU A 21 -22.82 -50.73 -40.25
C LEU A 21 -21.78 -51.58 -39.47
N GLY A 22 -22.23 -52.42 -38.55
CA GLY A 22 -21.39 -53.39 -37.88
C GLY A 22 -21.20 -54.63 -38.74
N VAL A 23 -20.20 -55.48 -38.41
CA VAL A 23 -19.94 -56.76 -39.11
C VAL A 23 -21.15 -57.67 -38.97
N ASP A 24 -21.80 -57.70 -37.81
CA ASP A 24 -23.00 -58.51 -37.57
C ASP A 24 -24.17 -58.03 -38.42
N ASP A 25 -24.34 -56.74 -38.57
CA ASP A 25 -25.38 -56.17 -39.46
C ASP A 25 -25.12 -56.46 -40.91
N TRP A 26 -23.82 -56.40 -41.34
CA TRP A 26 -23.42 -56.74 -42.70
C TRP A 26 -23.76 -58.17 -43.06
N LEU A 27 -23.45 -59.12 -42.17
CA LEU A 27 -23.77 -60.52 -42.33
C LEU A 27 -25.31 -60.78 -42.29
N ALA A 28 -26.03 -60.07 -41.45
CA ALA A 28 -27.52 -60.14 -41.35
C ALA A 28 -28.20 -59.65 -42.60
N LEU A 29 -27.58 -58.75 -43.37
CA LEU A 29 -28.05 -58.29 -44.68
C LEU A 29 -27.83 -59.32 -45.82
N GLY A 30 -27.27 -60.49 -45.53
CA GLY A 30 -27.05 -61.57 -46.45
C GLY A 30 -25.71 -61.60 -47.18
N HIS A 31 -24.75 -60.74 -46.73
CA HIS A 31 -23.40 -60.73 -47.25
C HIS A 31 -22.57 -61.88 -46.63
N THR A 32 -21.56 -62.29 -47.35
CA THR A 32 -20.73 -63.45 -46.94
C THR A 32 -19.41 -62.98 -46.30
N LEU A 33 -18.79 -63.91 -45.53
CA LEU A 33 -17.45 -63.70 -44.98
C LEU A 33 -16.37 -63.49 -46.08
N ALA A 34 -16.54 -64.18 -47.23
CA ALA A 34 -15.65 -64.04 -48.39
C ALA A 34 -15.69 -62.63 -48.98
N GLU A 35 -16.87 -61.99 -49.00
CA GLU A 35 -17.02 -60.58 -49.43
C GLU A 35 -16.37 -59.61 -48.42
N LEU A 36 -16.47 -59.88 -47.10
CA LEU A 36 -15.76 -59.14 -46.09
C LEU A 36 -14.23 -59.24 -46.26
N GLU A 37 -13.72 -60.42 -46.47
CA GLU A 37 -12.28 -60.64 -46.67
C GLU A 37 -11.80 -59.96 -47.97
N ALA A 38 -12.60 -59.96 -49.01
CA ALA A 38 -12.32 -59.25 -50.27
C ALA A 38 -12.24 -57.74 -50.14
N MET A 39 -12.84 -57.18 -49.08
CA MET A 39 -12.79 -55.74 -48.72
C MET A 39 -11.62 -55.38 -47.83
N ALA A 40 -10.76 -56.35 -47.50
CA ALA A 40 -9.64 -56.12 -46.63
C ALA A 40 -8.56 -55.21 -47.33
N GLU A 41 -8.36 -54.08 -46.76
CA GLU A 41 -7.39 -53.09 -47.24
C GLU A 41 -6.22 -52.96 -46.25
N THR A 42 -5.09 -52.42 -46.71
CA THR A 42 -4.05 -51.97 -45.79
C THR A 42 -4.63 -50.91 -44.86
N PRO A 43 -4.46 -51.02 -43.52
CA PRO A 43 -5.00 -50.07 -42.60
C PRO A 43 -4.61 -48.64 -43.00
N ARG A 44 -5.61 -47.77 -43.16
CA ARG A 44 -5.36 -46.37 -43.40
C ARG A 44 -4.56 -45.81 -42.23
N PRO A 45 -3.46 -45.10 -42.49
CA PRO A 45 -2.75 -44.46 -41.38
C PRO A 45 -3.75 -43.56 -40.59
N ALA A 46 -3.73 -43.71 -39.27
CA ALA A 46 -4.49 -42.81 -38.45
C ALA A 46 -4.16 -41.37 -38.86
N PRO A 47 -5.17 -40.47 -38.95
CA PRO A 47 -4.90 -39.08 -39.27
C PRO A 47 -3.80 -38.62 -38.31
N GLN A 48 -2.64 -38.26 -38.84
CA GLN A 48 -1.56 -37.69 -38.04
C GLN A 48 -2.15 -36.40 -37.42
N ALA A 49 -2.24 -36.40 -36.11
CA ALA A 49 -2.56 -35.17 -35.41
C ALA A 49 -1.59 -34.10 -35.91
N ALA A 50 -2.11 -33.00 -36.39
CA ALA A 50 -1.28 -31.89 -36.83
C ALA A 50 -0.31 -31.56 -35.68
N GLN A 51 0.99 -31.56 -36.02
CA GLN A 51 1.98 -31.19 -35.01
C GLN A 51 1.69 -29.75 -34.56
N PRO A 52 1.70 -29.47 -33.26
CA PRO A 52 1.48 -28.13 -32.77
C PRO A 52 2.58 -27.21 -33.34
N ILE A 53 2.13 -26.10 -33.92
CA ILE A 53 3.03 -25.00 -34.30
C ILE A 53 3.31 -24.23 -33.02
N PHE A 54 4.57 -23.99 -32.71
CA PHE A 54 4.96 -23.17 -31.56
C PHE A 54 5.81 -21.98 -32.00
N GLU A 55 5.68 -20.90 -31.26
CA GLU A 55 6.46 -19.68 -31.36
C GLU A 55 7.15 -19.42 -30.02
N LEU A 56 8.43 -19.02 -30.08
CA LEU A 56 9.14 -18.59 -28.86
C LEU A 56 8.75 -17.16 -28.54
N LEU A 57 8.27 -16.95 -27.32
CA LEU A 57 7.93 -15.62 -26.81
C LEU A 57 9.09 -15.09 -25.98
N ASP A 58 9.37 -13.79 -26.07
CA ASP A 58 10.41 -13.12 -25.28
C ASP A 58 10.08 -13.14 -23.77
N GLU A 59 8.80 -13.02 -23.43
CA GLU A 59 8.33 -13.03 -22.04
C GLU A 59 7.13 -13.97 -21.86
N ALA A 60 7.04 -14.59 -20.70
CA ALA A 60 5.87 -15.37 -20.32
C ALA A 60 4.66 -14.45 -20.09
N SER A 61 3.46 -14.96 -20.39
CA SER A 61 2.22 -14.23 -20.09
C SER A 61 2.16 -13.86 -18.60
N PRO A 62 1.75 -12.63 -18.26
CA PRO A 62 1.55 -12.23 -16.88
C PRO A 62 0.59 -13.18 -16.14
N VAL A 63 0.73 -13.29 -14.83
CA VAL A 63 -0.09 -14.19 -13.99
C VAL A 63 -0.88 -13.37 -12.97
N LEU A 64 -2.21 -13.54 -12.96
CA LEU A 64 -3.08 -13.09 -11.87
C LEU A 64 -3.08 -14.15 -10.76
N SER A 65 -2.31 -13.93 -9.71
CA SER A 65 -2.25 -14.82 -8.54
C SER A 65 -3.09 -14.33 -7.37
N ARG A 66 -3.56 -13.09 -7.41
CA ARG A 66 -4.37 -12.45 -6.36
C ARG A 66 -5.70 -11.97 -6.91
N PRO A 67 -6.77 -12.06 -6.12
CA PRO A 67 -8.09 -11.63 -6.55
C PRO A 67 -8.18 -10.14 -6.93
N LEU A 68 -7.35 -9.27 -6.34
CA LEU A 68 -7.22 -7.88 -6.75
C LEU A 68 -5.75 -7.62 -7.09
N SER A 69 -5.47 -7.34 -8.36
CA SER A 69 -4.12 -7.27 -8.92
C SER A 69 -3.94 -6.07 -9.82
N LEU A 70 -2.68 -5.65 -9.99
CA LEU A 70 -2.28 -4.56 -10.86
C LEU A 70 -1.20 -5.05 -11.82
N ILE A 71 -1.49 -5.08 -13.12
CA ILE A 71 -0.55 -5.42 -14.20
C ILE A 71 -0.52 -4.23 -15.16
N ASP A 72 0.65 -3.70 -15.45
CA ASP A 72 0.89 -2.62 -16.43
C ASP A 72 -0.09 -1.46 -16.33
N LYS A 73 -0.28 -0.91 -15.14
CA LYS A 73 -1.22 0.20 -14.85
C LYS A 73 -2.71 -0.15 -15.01
N THR A 74 -3.05 -1.40 -15.28
CA THR A 74 -4.43 -1.89 -15.35
C THR A 74 -4.74 -2.73 -14.13
N ALA A 75 -5.86 -2.42 -13.46
CA ALA A 75 -6.32 -3.21 -12.33
C ALA A 75 -7.32 -4.29 -12.79
N TYR A 76 -7.24 -5.44 -12.11
CA TYR A 76 -8.06 -6.62 -12.35
C TYR A 76 -8.65 -7.11 -11.04
N ALA A 77 -9.95 -7.42 -11.03
CA ALA A 77 -10.62 -8.09 -9.93
C ALA A 77 -11.10 -9.47 -10.38
N VAL A 78 -10.62 -10.51 -9.68
CA VAL A 78 -11.07 -11.89 -9.88
C VAL A 78 -12.13 -12.21 -8.83
N THR A 79 -13.29 -12.67 -9.25
CA THR A 79 -14.39 -13.02 -8.35
C THR A 79 -15.13 -14.24 -8.86
N TRP A 80 -15.83 -14.94 -7.96
CA TRP A 80 -16.68 -16.09 -8.29
C TRP A 80 -18.12 -15.68 -8.08
N LEU A 81 -18.89 -15.69 -9.16
CA LEU A 81 -20.30 -15.29 -9.14
C LEU A 81 -21.20 -16.51 -9.33
N PRO A 82 -22.29 -16.62 -8.56
CA PRO A 82 -23.31 -17.64 -8.79
C PRO A 82 -24.05 -17.32 -10.09
N LEU A 83 -24.15 -18.29 -10.96
CA LEU A 83 -24.91 -18.18 -12.19
C LEU A 83 -25.79 -19.41 -12.41
N ARG A 84 -26.87 -19.23 -13.16
CA ARG A 84 -27.76 -20.28 -13.60
C ARG A 84 -27.61 -20.46 -15.10
N LEU A 85 -27.09 -21.61 -15.50
CA LEU A 85 -26.97 -22.02 -16.90
C LEU A 85 -28.30 -22.67 -17.33
N THR A 86 -28.78 -22.29 -18.51
CA THR A 86 -29.86 -22.98 -19.17
C THR A 86 -29.27 -23.72 -20.36
N ILE A 87 -29.18 -25.04 -20.26
CA ILE A 87 -28.50 -25.90 -21.22
C ILE A 87 -29.62 -26.50 -22.10
N HIS A 88 -29.64 -26.11 -23.38
CA HIS A 88 -30.58 -26.59 -24.37
C HIS A 88 -30.11 -27.84 -25.09
N GLU A 89 -28.80 -28.04 -25.17
CA GLU A 89 -28.18 -29.12 -25.92
C GLU A 89 -27.00 -29.69 -25.12
N ILE A 90 -26.81 -31.00 -25.16
CA ILE A 90 -25.63 -31.70 -24.60
C ILE A 90 -25.01 -32.56 -25.71
N LYS A 91 -23.73 -32.80 -25.63
CA LYS A 91 -23.04 -33.81 -26.48
C LYS A 91 -22.96 -35.12 -25.72
N ASP A 92 -23.36 -36.21 -26.38
CA ASP A 92 -23.16 -37.57 -25.88
C ASP A 92 -21.68 -38.00 -25.96
N LYS A 93 -21.38 -39.22 -25.52
CA LYS A 93 -20.02 -39.77 -25.54
C LYS A 93 -19.46 -39.90 -26.96
N ASP A 94 -20.31 -39.95 -27.95
CA ASP A 94 -19.96 -40.12 -29.37
C ASP A 94 -19.93 -38.80 -30.13
N GLY A 95 -20.20 -37.68 -29.41
CA GLY A 95 -20.14 -36.32 -29.95
C GLY A 95 -21.48 -35.85 -30.60
N ASN A 96 -22.56 -36.63 -30.56
CA ASN A 96 -23.85 -36.24 -31.11
C ASN A 96 -24.52 -35.23 -30.20
N VAL A 97 -25.22 -34.24 -30.82
CA VAL A 97 -25.93 -33.19 -30.08
C VAL A 97 -27.33 -33.70 -29.73
N ILE A 98 -27.62 -33.81 -28.45
CA ILE A 98 -28.93 -34.16 -27.91
C ILE A 98 -29.63 -32.88 -27.42
N LYS A 99 -30.81 -32.58 -27.99
CA LYS A 99 -31.64 -31.45 -27.51
C LYS A 99 -32.41 -31.85 -26.28
N LEU A 100 -32.33 -31.02 -25.25
CA LEU A 100 -33.07 -31.24 -24.01
C LEU A 100 -34.40 -30.48 -24.02
N ASN A 101 -35.48 -31.18 -23.73
CA ASN A 101 -36.80 -30.59 -23.59
C ASN A 101 -37.54 -31.20 -22.37
N PRO A 102 -37.69 -30.46 -21.25
CA PRO A 102 -37.31 -29.09 -21.02
C PRO A 102 -35.76 -28.89 -20.91
N PRO A 103 -35.25 -27.67 -21.16
CA PRO A 103 -33.83 -27.37 -20.97
C PRO A 103 -33.38 -27.67 -19.54
N LYS A 104 -32.13 -28.20 -19.37
CA LYS A 104 -31.54 -28.43 -18.06
C LYS A 104 -31.11 -27.09 -17.47
N LYS A 105 -31.52 -26.80 -16.22
CA LYS A 105 -31.04 -25.67 -15.46
C LYS A 105 -29.97 -26.16 -14.45
N GLU A 106 -28.84 -25.51 -14.45
CA GLU A 106 -27.71 -25.83 -13.55
C GLU A 106 -27.20 -24.55 -12.87
N GLU A 107 -27.13 -24.56 -11.54
CA GLU A 107 -26.57 -23.46 -10.78
C GLU A 107 -25.15 -23.82 -10.37
N ARG A 108 -24.22 -22.90 -10.62
CA ARG A 108 -22.82 -23.07 -10.21
C ARG A 108 -22.15 -21.73 -9.96
N LEU A 109 -21.07 -21.76 -9.18
CA LEU A 109 -20.10 -20.67 -9.12
C LEU A 109 -19.19 -20.73 -10.34
N SER A 110 -18.95 -19.60 -10.96
CA SER A 110 -17.99 -19.49 -12.07
C SER A 110 -17.07 -18.31 -11.86
N LEU A 111 -15.86 -18.44 -12.33
CA LEU A 111 -14.82 -17.44 -12.24
C LEU A 111 -15.04 -16.35 -13.28
N PHE A 112 -14.93 -15.08 -12.82
CA PHE A 112 -14.95 -13.90 -13.66
C PHE A 112 -13.77 -12.99 -13.32
N VAL A 113 -13.21 -12.38 -14.35
CA VAL A 113 -12.20 -11.33 -14.24
C VAL A 113 -12.79 -10.02 -14.73
N ILE A 114 -12.89 -9.05 -13.86
CA ILE A 114 -13.37 -7.70 -14.17
C ILE A 114 -12.15 -6.78 -14.26
N ARG A 115 -12.01 -6.10 -15.38
CA ARG A 115 -10.95 -5.13 -15.61
C ARG A 115 -11.40 -3.73 -15.24
N SER A 116 -10.49 -2.86 -14.83
CA SER A 116 -10.83 -1.48 -14.38
C SER A 116 -11.56 -0.64 -15.44
N ASP A 117 -11.40 -0.95 -16.72
CA ASP A 117 -12.12 -0.31 -17.82
C ASP A 117 -13.53 -0.87 -18.06
N GLY A 118 -14.00 -1.81 -17.22
CA GLY A 118 -15.34 -2.40 -17.31
C GLY A 118 -15.45 -3.62 -18.22
N ARG A 119 -14.35 -4.12 -18.82
CA ARG A 119 -14.38 -5.38 -19.57
C ARG A 119 -14.45 -6.57 -18.62
N VAL A 120 -15.22 -7.57 -19.03
CA VAL A 120 -15.44 -8.80 -18.27
C VAL A 120 -14.94 -10.00 -19.06
N PHE A 121 -14.24 -10.89 -18.38
CA PHE A 121 -13.77 -12.16 -18.92
C PHE A 121 -14.22 -13.28 -17.98
N GLY A 122 -14.60 -14.42 -18.53
CA GLY A 122 -15.10 -15.54 -17.72
C GLY A 122 -14.78 -16.91 -18.31
N GLU A 123 -14.87 -17.93 -17.47
CA GLU A 123 -14.86 -19.33 -17.94
C GLU A 123 -16.03 -19.61 -18.86
N ILE A 124 -17.15 -18.91 -18.65
CA ILE A 124 -18.32 -18.94 -19.50
C ILE A 124 -18.48 -17.58 -20.15
N SER A 125 -18.54 -17.58 -21.44
CA SER A 125 -18.66 -16.39 -22.28
C SER A 125 -19.99 -16.39 -23.02
N ASP A 126 -20.61 -15.22 -23.14
CA ASP A 126 -21.78 -14.99 -23.99
C ASP A 126 -21.40 -14.35 -25.34
N GLY A 127 -20.11 -14.07 -25.52
CA GLY A 127 -19.56 -13.42 -26.71
C GLY A 127 -19.89 -11.94 -26.88
N GLN A 128 -20.68 -11.36 -25.98
CA GLN A 128 -21.10 -9.94 -26.01
C GLN A 128 -20.65 -9.21 -24.73
N SER A 129 -21.27 -9.52 -23.61
CA SER A 129 -21.03 -8.87 -22.33
C SER A 129 -19.85 -9.47 -21.57
N CYS A 130 -19.61 -10.76 -21.74
CA CYS A 130 -18.51 -11.50 -21.13
C CYS A 130 -17.69 -12.20 -22.22
N ARG A 131 -16.39 -11.90 -22.26
CA ARG A 131 -15.43 -12.51 -23.18
C ARG A 131 -14.83 -13.78 -22.57
N PRO A 132 -14.34 -14.71 -23.39
CA PRO A 132 -13.64 -15.88 -22.87
C PRO A 132 -12.32 -15.48 -22.21
N LEU A 133 -11.90 -16.22 -21.17
CA LEU A 133 -10.61 -15.99 -20.48
C LEU A 133 -9.41 -16.08 -21.43
N SER A 134 -9.50 -16.85 -22.52
CA SER A 134 -8.45 -16.95 -23.52
C SER A 134 -8.10 -15.63 -24.22
N GLU A 135 -9.05 -14.68 -24.27
CA GLU A 135 -8.81 -13.35 -24.84
C GLU A 135 -8.11 -12.39 -23.85
N LEU A 136 -7.96 -12.77 -22.60
CA LEU A 136 -7.35 -11.93 -21.60
C LEU A 136 -5.82 -11.79 -21.82
N ASN A 137 -5.18 -12.78 -22.45
CA ASN A 137 -3.71 -12.88 -22.60
C ASN A 137 -2.94 -12.82 -21.26
N ILE A 138 -3.60 -13.24 -20.18
CA ILE A 138 -3.07 -13.30 -18.83
C ILE A 138 -3.48 -14.65 -18.25
N THR A 139 -2.56 -15.34 -17.61
CA THR A 139 -2.86 -16.59 -16.90
C THR A 139 -3.55 -16.28 -15.57
N VAL A 140 -4.74 -16.81 -15.35
CA VAL A 140 -5.46 -16.66 -14.08
C VAL A 140 -5.15 -17.86 -13.19
N ASN A 141 -4.43 -17.61 -12.10
CA ASN A 141 -4.07 -18.62 -11.10
C ASN A 141 -4.48 -18.14 -9.70
N CYS A 142 -5.72 -17.66 -9.58
CA CYS A 142 -6.30 -17.27 -8.31
C CYS A 142 -7.11 -18.43 -7.73
N PRO A 143 -6.91 -18.78 -6.47
CA PRO A 143 -7.77 -19.75 -5.79
C PRO A 143 -9.16 -19.15 -5.52
N GLU A 144 -10.15 -20.01 -5.41
CA GLU A 144 -11.50 -19.58 -5.07
C GLU A 144 -11.55 -18.95 -3.67
N ILE A 145 -12.20 -17.79 -3.56
CA ILE A 145 -12.51 -17.17 -2.27
C ILE A 145 -13.65 -17.94 -1.63
N VAL A 146 -13.33 -18.78 -0.63
CA VAL A 146 -14.28 -19.69 0.02
C VAL A 146 -15.36 -18.93 0.82
N LEU A 147 -15.04 -17.74 1.36
CA LEU A 147 -15.96 -16.97 2.19
C LEU A 147 -16.87 -16.05 1.35
N PRO A 148 -18.17 -16.40 1.19
CA PRO A 148 -19.09 -15.63 0.33
C PRO A 148 -19.24 -14.17 0.76
N ASN A 149 -19.17 -13.90 2.06
CA ASN A 149 -19.30 -12.57 2.64
C ASN A 149 -18.09 -11.65 2.41
N LYS A 150 -16.97 -12.19 1.94
CA LYS A 150 -15.74 -11.45 1.59
C LYS A 150 -15.57 -11.25 0.08
N ARG A 151 -16.33 -11.97 -0.73
CA ARG A 151 -16.31 -11.82 -2.21
C ARG A 151 -17.02 -10.56 -2.66
N TRP A 152 -16.63 -10.05 -3.80
CA TRP A 152 -17.42 -9.05 -4.50
C TRP A 152 -18.72 -9.66 -4.99
N SER A 153 -19.87 -9.07 -4.65
CA SER A 153 -21.17 -9.63 -4.97
C SER A 153 -21.59 -9.38 -6.41
N THR A 154 -22.52 -10.18 -6.92
CA THR A 154 -23.15 -9.94 -8.23
C THR A 154 -23.76 -8.54 -8.32
N LYS A 155 -24.39 -8.04 -7.24
CA LYS A 155 -24.97 -6.69 -7.17
C LYS A 155 -23.89 -5.62 -7.31
N GLY A 156 -22.78 -5.78 -6.57
CA GLY A 156 -21.64 -4.85 -6.63
C GLY A 156 -20.98 -4.83 -8.00
N VAL A 157 -20.70 -6.01 -8.57
CA VAL A 157 -20.14 -6.13 -9.93
C VAL A 157 -21.07 -5.49 -10.96
N THR A 158 -22.36 -5.77 -10.91
CA THR A 158 -23.34 -5.20 -11.85
C THR A 158 -23.39 -3.67 -11.75
N ALA A 159 -23.38 -3.13 -10.53
CA ALA A 159 -23.34 -1.69 -10.31
C ALA A 159 -22.06 -1.05 -10.91
N TYR A 160 -20.90 -1.69 -10.72
CA TYR A 160 -19.64 -1.24 -11.29
C TYR A 160 -19.67 -1.24 -12.83
N LEU A 161 -20.18 -2.29 -13.45
CA LEU A 161 -20.30 -2.42 -14.91
C LEU A 161 -21.28 -1.40 -15.50
N GLN A 162 -22.31 -0.98 -14.73
CA GLN A 162 -23.22 0.10 -15.08
C GLN A 162 -22.58 1.51 -14.92
N GLY A 163 -21.30 1.59 -14.60
CA GLY A 163 -20.58 2.85 -14.44
C GLY A 163 -20.72 3.49 -13.05
N LYS A 164 -21.40 2.85 -12.10
CA LYS A 164 -21.49 3.36 -10.72
C LYS A 164 -20.16 3.24 -10.04
N ARG A 165 -19.66 4.36 -9.52
CA ARG A 165 -18.42 4.43 -8.71
C ARG A 165 -18.78 4.95 -7.34
N PRO A 166 -18.38 4.25 -6.26
CA PRO A 166 -18.59 4.76 -4.91
C PRO A 166 -17.75 6.02 -4.68
N ASP A 167 -18.26 6.94 -3.89
CA ASP A 167 -17.52 8.11 -3.43
C ASP A 167 -16.44 7.65 -2.42
N PRO A 168 -15.13 7.83 -2.69
CA PRO A 168 -14.07 7.41 -1.79
C PRO A 168 -14.17 8.03 -0.39
N VAL A 169 -14.56 9.31 -0.32
CA VAL A 169 -14.70 10.04 0.93
C VAL A 169 -15.85 9.48 1.76
N GLN A 170 -16.99 9.17 1.12
CA GLN A 170 -18.11 8.56 1.83
C GLN A 170 -17.76 7.18 2.38
N VAL A 171 -17.09 6.34 1.58
CA VAL A 171 -16.65 5.01 2.04
C VAL A 171 -15.67 5.12 3.21
N PHE A 172 -14.76 6.07 3.18
CA PHE A 172 -13.87 6.35 4.31
C PHE A 172 -14.65 6.76 5.57
N LEU A 173 -15.64 7.66 5.44
CA LEU A 173 -16.47 8.11 6.56
C LEU A 173 -17.32 6.96 7.14
N ASP A 174 -17.87 6.09 6.30
CA ASP A 174 -18.61 4.90 6.73
C ASP A 174 -17.70 3.96 7.52
N VAL A 175 -16.47 3.69 7.05
CA VAL A 175 -15.47 2.89 7.77
C VAL A 175 -15.10 3.54 9.10
N LYS A 176 -14.84 4.85 9.13
CA LYS A 176 -14.52 5.60 10.36
C LYS A 176 -15.66 5.54 11.38
N ALA A 177 -16.90 5.65 10.91
CA ALA A 177 -18.07 5.56 11.76
C ALA A 177 -18.20 4.18 12.43
N ILE A 178 -17.92 3.08 11.67
CA ILE A 178 -17.92 1.72 12.22
C ILE A 178 -16.83 1.57 13.27
N ILE A 179 -15.60 2.01 12.97
CA ILE A 179 -14.47 1.92 13.91
C ILE A 179 -14.79 2.64 15.20
N ASN A 180 -15.27 3.87 15.15
CA ASN A 180 -15.62 4.66 16.32
C ASN A 180 -16.83 4.12 17.08
N ARG A 181 -17.72 3.35 16.44
CA ARG A 181 -18.86 2.69 17.07
C ARG A 181 -18.46 1.61 18.07
N PHE A 182 -17.36 0.89 17.80
CA PHE A 182 -16.95 -0.28 18.55
C PHE A 182 -15.67 -0.12 19.37
N LEU A 183 -14.87 0.94 19.14
CA LEU A 183 -13.54 1.09 19.71
C LEU A 183 -13.34 2.42 20.43
N ASP A 184 -12.68 2.36 21.59
CA ASP A 184 -12.13 3.51 22.29
C ASP A 184 -10.62 3.42 22.34
N PHE A 185 -9.97 4.46 21.84
CA PHE A 185 -8.52 4.55 21.79
C PHE A 185 -7.98 5.26 23.03
N ASP A 186 -6.84 4.83 23.52
CA ASP A 186 -6.08 5.58 24.48
C ASP A 186 -5.51 6.85 23.84
N HIS A 187 -5.59 7.97 24.56
CA HIS A 187 -5.21 9.28 24.02
C HIS A 187 -3.71 9.58 24.12
N SER A 188 -2.89 8.62 24.58
CA SER A 188 -1.44 8.79 24.72
C SER A 188 -0.75 9.10 23.38
N ILE A 189 -1.21 8.48 22.30
CA ILE A 189 -0.62 8.66 20.95
C ILE A 189 -1.39 9.75 20.17
N GLY A 190 -2.71 9.68 20.17
CA GLY A 190 -3.60 10.58 19.43
C GLY A 190 -5.00 10.58 19.99
N ASP A 191 -5.79 11.58 19.66
CA ASP A 191 -7.20 11.62 20.05
C ASP A 191 -8.03 10.56 19.32
N GLN A 192 -9.26 10.32 19.82
CA GLN A 192 -10.20 9.33 19.26
C GLN A 192 -10.41 9.51 17.75
N ALA A 193 -10.51 10.77 17.29
CA ALA A 193 -10.82 11.07 15.90
C ALA A 193 -9.66 10.69 14.97
N VAL A 194 -8.43 11.05 15.35
CA VAL A 194 -7.21 10.78 14.55
C VAL A 194 -6.84 9.29 14.58
N MET A 195 -7.02 8.63 15.73
CA MET A 195 -6.81 7.18 15.82
C MET A 195 -7.83 6.40 14.97
N GLY A 196 -9.09 6.85 14.97
CA GLY A 196 -10.11 6.30 14.05
C GLY A 196 -9.77 6.53 12.58
N GLU A 197 -9.21 7.70 12.21
CA GLU A 197 -8.72 8.00 10.87
C GLU A 197 -7.57 7.08 10.45
N LEU A 198 -6.61 6.85 11.35
CA LEU A 198 -5.49 5.94 11.12
C LEU A 198 -5.95 4.53 10.77
N VAL A 199 -6.83 3.94 11.62
CA VAL A 199 -7.32 2.57 11.42
C VAL A 199 -8.20 2.49 10.18
N SER A 200 -8.95 3.55 9.85
CA SER A 200 -9.76 3.63 8.62
C SER A 200 -8.88 3.66 7.38
N CYS A 201 -7.87 4.51 7.33
CA CYS A 201 -6.91 4.55 6.23
C CYS A 201 -6.17 3.22 6.05
N TYR A 202 -5.80 2.55 7.16
CA TYR A 202 -5.22 1.21 7.10
C TYR A 202 -6.18 0.21 6.47
N SER A 203 -7.45 0.20 6.89
CA SER A 203 -8.47 -0.71 6.37
C SER A 203 -8.69 -0.53 4.87
N LEU A 204 -8.77 0.71 4.39
CA LEU A 204 -8.86 1.01 2.96
C LEU A 204 -7.58 0.62 2.22
N ALA A 205 -6.39 0.89 2.80
CA ALA A 205 -5.10 0.56 2.19
C ALA A 205 -4.97 -0.93 1.86
N THR A 206 -5.66 -1.82 2.58
CA THR A 206 -5.64 -3.26 2.30
C THR A 206 -6.18 -3.62 0.91
N TYR A 207 -7.13 -2.84 0.37
CA TYR A 207 -7.65 -3.01 -1.00
C TYR A 207 -6.70 -2.46 -2.08
N PHE A 208 -5.71 -1.68 -1.68
CA PHE A 208 -4.70 -1.10 -2.57
C PHE A 208 -3.32 -1.73 -2.40
N LEU A 209 -3.24 -2.93 -1.80
CA LEU A 209 -2.00 -3.61 -1.46
C LEU A 209 -1.01 -3.67 -2.63
N GLU A 210 -1.51 -3.91 -3.85
CA GLU A 210 -0.70 -4.01 -5.06
C GLU A 210 -0.14 -2.65 -5.55
N ALA A 211 -0.57 -1.54 -5.00
CA ALA A 211 0.02 -0.23 -5.27
C ALA A 211 1.26 0.05 -4.40
N PHE A 212 1.34 -0.54 -3.21
CA PHE A 212 2.35 -0.22 -2.22
C PHE A 212 3.56 -1.16 -2.25
N ASN A 213 4.75 -0.62 -1.96
CA ASN A 213 5.97 -1.40 -1.81
C ASN A 213 6.15 -1.94 -0.39
N VAL A 214 5.52 -1.28 0.57
CA VAL A 214 5.58 -1.64 2.00
C VAL A 214 4.20 -1.38 2.61
N ILE A 215 3.74 -2.30 3.46
CA ILE A 215 2.59 -2.10 4.34
C ILE A 215 3.03 -2.35 5.78
N GLY A 216 2.68 -1.44 6.69
CA GLY A 216 2.91 -1.62 8.11
C GLY A 216 1.95 -2.66 8.71
N PHE A 217 2.27 -3.12 9.90
CA PHE A 217 1.40 -3.95 10.71
C PHE A 217 0.74 -3.10 11.80
N LEU A 218 -0.42 -3.52 12.29
CA LEU A 218 -1.04 -2.90 13.46
C LEU A 218 -0.86 -3.83 14.68
N TRP A 219 -0.55 -3.25 15.82
CA TRP A 219 -0.40 -3.95 17.08
C TRP A 219 -1.37 -3.36 18.10
N SER A 220 -2.46 -4.08 18.34
CA SER A 220 -3.44 -3.71 19.34
C SER A 220 -2.88 -4.00 20.75
N ASN A 221 -2.74 -2.97 21.56
CA ASN A 221 -2.24 -3.04 22.92
C ASN A 221 -3.26 -2.47 23.91
N GLY A 222 -3.29 -2.97 25.12
CA GLY A 222 -4.18 -2.49 26.19
C GLY A 222 -4.48 -3.58 27.21
N GLU A 223 -5.10 -3.20 28.31
CA GLU A 223 -5.48 -4.08 29.38
C GLU A 223 -6.48 -5.15 28.93
N LYS A 224 -6.69 -6.16 29.78
CA LYS A 224 -7.74 -7.16 29.57
C LYS A 224 -9.11 -6.49 29.52
N GLY A 225 -9.87 -6.72 28.46
CA GLY A 225 -11.19 -6.13 28.27
C GLY A 225 -11.19 -4.74 27.66
N SER A 226 -10.06 -4.25 27.10
CA SER A 226 -9.96 -2.97 26.40
C SER A 226 -10.45 -3.00 24.94
N GLY A 227 -10.98 -4.11 24.44
CA GLY A 227 -11.49 -4.21 23.07
C GLY A 227 -10.44 -4.65 22.02
N LYS A 228 -9.29 -5.20 22.42
CA LYS A 228 -8.25 -5.67 21.48
C LYS A 228 -8.79 -6.65 20.44
N THR A 229 -9.52 -7.66 20.85
CA THR A 229 -10.16 -8.62 19.95
C THR A 229 -11.21 -7.94 19.05
N ASN A 230 -11.96 -6.96 19.58
CA ASN A 230 -12.93 -6.18 18.81
C ASN A 230 -12.23 -5.40 17.68
N LEU A 231 -11.06 -4.80 17.92
CA LEU A 231 -10.27 -4.15 16.87
C LEU A 231 -9.97 -5.13 15.73
N LEU A 232 -9.48 -6.34 16.07
CA LEU A 232 -9.16 -7.36 15.08
C LEU A 232 -10.39 -7.75 14.26
N ILE A 233 -11.52 -7.98 14.94
CA ILE A 233 -12.79 -8.36 14.30
C ILE A 233 -13.27 -7.23 13.39
N VAL A 234 -13.41 -6.00 13.89
CA VAL A 234 -13.90 -4.85 13.11
C VAL A 234 -13.05 -4.63 11.87
N VAL A 235 -11.72 -4.59 12.03
CA VAL A 235 -10.83 -4.39 10.87
C VAL A 235 -10.92 -5.56 9.90
N CYS A 236 -10.92 -6.81 10.37
CA CYS A 236 -11.03 -7.97 9.47
C CYS A 236 -12.39 -8.04 8.76
N GLU A 237 -13.48 -7.56 9.38
CA GLU A 237 -14.78 -7.53 8.71
C GLU A 237 -14.86 -6.49 7.58
N ILE A 238 -14.01 -5.46 7.62
CA ILE A 238 -13.91 -4.39 6.61
C ILE A 238 -12.79 -4.68 5.61
N ALA A 239 -11.60 -5.06 6.08
CA ALA A 239 -10.38 -5.19 5.28
C ALA A 239 -10.47 -6.26 4.18
N TYR A 240 -9.62 -6.11 3.18
CA TYR A 240 -9.51 -7.02 2.05
C TYR A 240 -9.25 -8.46 2.51
N LEU A 241 -10.20 -9.35 2.23
CA LEU A 241 -10.17 -10.77 2.61
C LEU A 241 -9.77 -11.02 4.08
N GLY A 242 -10.20 -10.12 5.00
CA GLY A 242 -9.79 -10.14 6.38
C GLY A 242 -10.17 -11.41 7.12
N GLN A 243 -9.23 -11.97 7.90
CA GLN A 243 -9.39 -13.21 8.67
C GLN A 243 -8.79 -13.08 10.05
N VAL A 244 -9.59 -13.37 11.09
CA VAL A 244 -9.12 -13.47 12.46
C VAL A 244 -8.68 -14.90 12.73
N ILE A 245 -7.46 -15.07 13.24
CA ILE A 245 -6.84 -16.34 13.56
C ILE A 245 -6.79 -16.47 15.09
N LEU A 246 -7.68 -17.29 15.61
CA LEU A 246 -7.79 -17.56 17.03
C LEU A 246 -6.92 -18.77 17.39
N GLY A 247 -6.01 -18.61 18.34
CA GLY A 247 -5.28 -19.71 18.97
C GLY A 247 -4.33 -20.53 18.10
N GLY A 248 -4.19 -20.23 16.83
CA GLY A 248 -3.23 -20.85 15.94
C GLY A 248 -3.84 -21.43 14.67
N GLY A 249 -3.25 -21.11 13.53
CA GLY A 249 -3.46 -21.77 12.25
C GLY A 249 -2.26 -22.65 11.91
N SER A 250 -2.43 -23.63 11.04
CA SER A 250 -1.28 -24.35 10.50
C SER A 250 -0.40 -23.37 9.69
N PHE A 251 0.91 -23.60 9.67
CA PHE A 251 1.82 -22.81 8.86
C PHE A 251 1.37 -22.78 7.38
N ALA A 252 0.89 -23.90 6.85
CA ALA A 252 0.40 -24.02 5.49
C ALA A 252 -0.81 -23.09 5.21
N SER A 253 -1.81 -23.08 6.11
CA SER A 253 -3.00 -22.22 5.94
C SER A 253 -2.64 -20.72 5.97
N LEU A 254 -1.76 -20.32 6.90
CA LEU A 254 -1.30 -18.93 7.02
C LEU A 254 -0.53 -18.46 5.78
N ARG A 255 0.29 -19.35 5.27
CA ARG A 255 1.07 -19.13 4.05
C ARG A 255 0.16 -18.94 2.85
N ASP A 256 -0.82 -19.82 2.65
CA ASP A 256 -1.72 -19.76 1.51
C ASP A 256 -2.62 -18.52 1.56
N LEU A 257 -3.09 -18.12 2.74
CA LEU A 257 -3.81 -16.85 2.93
C LEU A 257 -2.94 -15.63 2.63
N ALA A 258 -1.66 -15.64 3.01
CA ALA A 258 -0.74 -14.58 2.70
C ALA A 258 -0.49 -14.45 1.18
N ASP A 259 -0.43 -15.58 0.46
CA ASP A 259 -0.25 -15.62 -1.00
C ASP A 259 -1.40 -14.89 -1.72
N TYR A 260 -2.62 -14.95 -1.19
CA TYR A 260 -3.78 -14.17 -1.71
C TYR A 260 -3.71 -12.68 -1.40
N GLY A 261 -2.82 -12.26 -0.51
CA GLY A 261 -2.77 -10.90 0.02
C GLY A 261 -3.86 -10.62 1.06
N ALA A 262 -4.43 -11.67 1.67
CA ALA A 262 -5.46 -11.53 2.70
C ALA A 262 -4.94 -10.75 3.91
N THR A 263 -5.81 -9.99 4.57
CA THR A 263 -5.50 -9.34 5.84
C THR A 263 -5.61 -10.34 6.97
N LEU A 264 -4.51 -10.59 7.69
CA LEU A 264 -4.43 -11.59 8.74
C LEU A 264 -4.36 -10.93 10.11
N ALA A 265 -5.27 -11.28 11.00
CA ALA A 265 -5.28 -10.81 12.39
C ALA A 265 -5.02 -11.96 13.35
N PHE A 266 -4.04 -11.78 14.24
CA PHE A 266 -3.62 -12.77 15.23
C PHE A 266 -4.03 -12.31 16.62
N ASP A 267 -4.97 -13.02 17.22
CA ASP A 267 -5.35 -12.79 18.60
C ASP A 267 -4.37 -13.52 19.54
N ASP A 268 -4.18 -12.99 20.76
CA ASP A 268 -3.25 -13.51 21.76
C ASP A 268 -1.81 -13.71 21.20
N ALA A 269 -1.27 -12.66 20.57
CA ALA A 269 0.04 -12.70 19.94
C ALA A 269 1.23 -12.59 20.91
N GLU A 270 1.01 -12.79 22.24
CA GLU A 270 2.04 -12.74 23.27
C GLU A 270 3.25 -13.64 22.95
N ASN A 271 2.97 -14.85 22.45
CA ASN A 271 4.02 -15.79 22.09
C ASN A 271 4.85 -15.34 20.88
N LEU A 272 4.30 -14.49 20.01
CA LEU A 272 5.01 -13.97 18.85
C LEU A 272 6.04 -12.89 19.24
N ALA A 273 5.85 -12.25 20.40
CA ALA A 273 6.79 -11.28 20.95
C ALA A 273 8.05 -11.99 21.50
N ASP A 274 7.94 -13.27 21.95
CA ASP A 274 9.09 -14.02 22.43
C ASP A 274 9.64 -14.96 21.34
N PRO A 275 10.87 -14.70 20.81
CA PRO A 275 11.50 -15.56 19.82
C PRO A 275 11.74 -17.00 20.26
N ARG A 276 11.73 -17.28 21.58
CA ARG A 276 11.99 -18.60 22.14
C ARG A 276 10.78 -19.51 22.16
N GLN A 277 9.58 -18.91 22.10
CA GLN A 277 8.30 -19.63 22.21
C GLN A 277 7.61 -19.87 20.85
N THR A 278 8.06 -19.18 19.80
CA THR A 278 7.45 -19.25 18.47
C THR A 278 8.25 -20.16 17.56
N ASP A 279 7.56 -20.99 16.77
CA ASP A 279 8.16 -21.75 15.67
C ASP A 279 8.95 -20.82 14.76
N PRO A 280 10.26 -21.07 14.50
CA PRO A 280 11.12 -20.19 13.72
C PRO A 280 10.59 -19.90 12.31
N ASP A 281 10.00 -20.90 11.64
CA ASP A 281 9.48 -20.75 10.27
C ASP A 281 8.22 -19.89 10.26
N LYS A 282 7.32 -20.11 11.23
CA LYS A 282 6.12 -19.31 11.43
C LYS A 282 6.51 -17.86 11.74
N ARG A 283 7.49 -17.65 12.61
CA ARG A 283 8.00 -16.32 12.93
C ARG A 283 8.65 -15.65 11.71
N ALA A 284 9.47 -16.37 10.96
CA ALA A 284 10.08 -15.84 9.73
C ALA A 284 9.02 -15.41 8.71
N LEU A 285 7.97 -16.22 8.50
CA LEU A 285 6.83 -15.86 7.68
C LEU A 285 6.17 -14.56 8.15
N LEU A 286 5.92 -14.44 9.44
CA LEU A 286 5.24 -13.28 10.02
C LEU A 286 6.07 -12.00 9.92
N LEU A 287 7.40 -12.10 10.10
CA LEU A 287 8.30 -10.96 10.02
C LEU A 287 8.58 -10.50 8.57
N ALA A 288 8.61 -11.41 7.61
CA ALA A 288 9.04 -11.11 6.23
C ALA A 288 7.99 -10.39 5.38
N GLY A 289 6.70 -10.43 5.76
CA GLY A 289 5.59 -10.08 4.87
C GLY A 289 5.20 -8.61 4.79
N ASN A 290 5.98 -7.67 5.32
CA ASN A 290 5.67 -6.25 5.24
C ASN A 290 6.14 -5.58 3.94
N ARG A 291 6.96 -6.25 3.13
CA ARG A 291 7.52 -5.71 1.88
C ARG A 291 7.12 -6.53 0.67
N ARG A 292 6.81 -5.86 -0.42
CA ARG A 292 6.60 -6.47 -1.73
C ARG A 292 7.83 -7.28 -2.16
N GLY A 293 7.59 -8.45 -2.78
CA GLY A 293 8.63 -9.36 -3.21
C GLY A 293 9.17 -10.28 -2.11
N SER A 294 8.62 -10.19 -0.89
CA SER A 294 8.92 -11.17 0.15
C SER A 294 8.29 -12.50 -0.18
N THR A 295 9.11 -13.54 -0.39
CA THR A 295 8.65 -14.89 -0.73
C THR A 295 9.29 -15.93 0.18
N VAL A 296 8.57 -17.03 0.39
CA VAL A 296 9.08 -18.23 1.05
C VAL A 296 9.12 -19.37 0.02
N PRO A 297 10.28 -20.01 -0.20
CA PRO A 297 10.37 -21.16 -1.10
C PRO A 297 9.69 -22.37 -0.47
N LEU A 298 8.96 -23.13 -1.28
CA LEU A 298 8.23 -24.31 -0.85
C LEU A 298 8.37 -25.41 -1.90
N ASN A 299 8.64 -26.63 -1.47
CA ASN A 299 8.57 -27.80 -2.31
C ASN A 299 7.15 -28.39 -2.27
N GLU A 300 6.50 -28.46 -3.43
CA GLU A 300 5.18 -29.07 -3.60
C GLU A 300 5.27 -30.33 -4.46
N PRO A 301 4.54 -31.42 -4.11
CA PRO A 301 4.47 -32.58 -4.96
C PRO A 301 3.67 -32.25 -6.24
N VAL A 302 4.25 -32.57 -7.40
CA VAL A 302 3.60 -32.45 -8.70
C VAL A 302 3.20 -33.83 -9.21
N ALA A 303 2.29 -33.89 -10.18
CA ALA A 303 1.91 -35.13 -10.84
C ALA A 303 3.14 -35.96 -11.27
N ASN A 304 3.06 -37.29 -11.12
CA ASN A 304 4.14 -38.24 -11.38
C ASN A 304 5.26 -38.31 -10.31
N GLY A 305 4.99 -37.94 -9.06
CA GLY A 305 5.94 -38.09 -7.95
C GLY A 305 7.16 -37.16 -8.01
N LYS A 306 7.13 -36.15 -8.85
CA LYS A 306 8.15 -35.08 -8.91
C LYS A 306 7.82 -33.98 -7.92
N TRP A 307 8.85 -33.27 -7.46
CA TRP A 307 8.72 -32.08 -6.63
C TRP A 307 8.99 -30.84 -7.46
N SER A 308 8.23 -29.78 -7.22
CA SER A 308 8.42 -28.48 -7.84
C SER A 308 8.63 -27.43 -6.76
N LEU A 309 9.57 -26.53 -6.98
CA LEU A 309 9.80 -25.39 -6.10
C LEU A 309 8.82 -24.27 -6.46
N ARG A 310 7.97 -23.90 -5.50
CA ARG A 310 7.08 -22.75 -5.58
C ARG A 310 7.56 -21.64 -4.65
N HIS A 311 7.56 -20.41 -5.11
CA HIS A 311 7.79 -19.24 -4.29
C HIS A 311 6.44 -18.64 -3.87
N VAL A 312 6.11 -18.77 -2.59
CA VAL A 312 4.86 -18.24 -2.03
C VAL A 312 5.07 -16.79 -1.61
N ASN A 313 4.19 -15.91 -2.06
CA ASN A 313 4.23 -14.50 -1.72
C ASN A 313 3.69 -14.29 -0.29
N THR A 314 4.53 -13.77 0.60
CA THR A 314 4.17 -13.54 2.00
C THR A 314 3.73 -12.11 2.30
N TYR A 315 3.77 -11.23 1.30
CA TYR A 315 3.42 -9.83 1.41
C TYR A 315 1.91 -9.66 1.60
N CYS A 316 1.50 -9.34 2.82
CA CYS A 316 0.09 -9.10 3.17
C CYS A 316 -0.05 -8.22 4.41
N PRO A 317 -1.20 -7.52 4.59
CA PRO A 317 -1.52 -6.76 5.79
C PRO A 317 -1.66 -7.68 7.01
N ARG A 318 -1.21 -7.23 8.19
CA ARG A 318 -1.31 -7.99 9.44
C ARG A 318 -1.69 -7.12 10.61
N LEU A 319 -2.45 -7.73 11.52
CA LEU A 319 -2.82 -7.17 12.81
C LEU A 319 -2.47 -8.17 13.91
N PHE A 320 -2.08 -7.66 15.05
CA PHE A 320 -1.78 -8.45 16.23
C PHE A 320 -2.49 -7.87 17.44
N SER A 321 -2.92 -8.71 18.37
CA SER A 321 -3.38 -8.28 19.69
C SER A 321 -2.53 -8.92 20.77
N ALA A 322 -2.04 -8.10 21.70
CA ALA A 322 -1.28 -8.56 22.84
C ALA A 322 -1.36 -7.58 24.00
N ILE A 323 -1.06 -8.06 25.21
CA ILE A 323 -0.92 -7.23 26.40
C ILE A 323 0.46 -6.55 26.39
N HIS A 324 1.49 -7.28 25.94
CA HIS A 324 2.86 -6.79 25.87
C HIS A 324 3.17 -6.14 24.52
N LEU A 325 4.15 -5.25 24.52
CA LEU A 325 4.68 -4.63 23.32
C LEU A 325 5.47 -5.63 22.46
N PRO A 326 5.56 -5.43 21.14
CA PRO A 326 6.33 -6.30 20.28
C PRO A 326 7.85 -6.15 20.53
N ASP A 327 8.62 -7.19 20.22
CA ASP A 327 10.09 -7.08 20.22
C ASP A 327 10.58 -6.03 19.19
N ALA A 328 11.81 -5.52 19.37
CA ALA A 328 12.39 -4.45 18.54
C ALA A 328 12.35 -4.73 17.02
N VAL A 329 12.43 -6.00 16.60
CA VAL A 329 12.39 -6.37 15.17
C VAL A 329 10.99 -6.20 14.61
N LEU A 330 9.98 -6.65 15.35
CA LEU A 330 8.57 -6.52 14.98
C LEU A 330 8.08 -5.08 15.17
N ALA A 331 8.49 -4.40 16.25
CA ALA A 331 8.18 -3.00 16.54
C ALA A 331 8.57 -2.07 15.37
N SER A 332 9.72 -2.30 14.73
CA SER A 332 10.18 -1.50 13.59
C SER A 332 9.30 -1.58 12.34
N ARG A 333 8.30 -2.47 12.31
CA ARG A 333 7.36 -2.70 11.20
C ARG A 333 5.91 -2.45 11.58
N THR A 334 5.68 -2.09 12.83
CA THR A 334 4.36 -2.11 13.45
C THR A 334 4.00 -0.73 13.97
N ILE A 335 2.73 -0.37 13.92
CA ILE A 335 2.15 0.78 14.59
C ILE A 335 1.34 0.26 15.77
N ILE A 336 1.66 0.74 16.97
CA ILE A 336 0.93 0.38 18.19
C ILE A 336 -0.39 1.15 18.21
N ILE A 337 -1.46 0.43 18.47
CA ILE A 337 -2.82 0.98 18.63
C ILE A 337 -3.24 0.75 20.07
N PRO A 338 -3.04 1.73 20.95
CA PRO A 338 -3.41 1.60 22.35
C PRO A 338 -4.93 1.74 22.51
N LEU A 339 -5.53 0.82 23.25
CA LEU A 339 -6.96 0.75 23.54
C LEU A 339 -7.22 0.86 25.03
N ILE A 340 -8.29 1.56 25.39
CA ILE A 340 -8.79 1.63 26.76
C ILE A 340 -10.14 0.91 26.90
N ARG A 341 -10.51 0.60 28.13
CA ARG A 341 -11.88 0.14 28.40
C ARG A 341 -12.83 1.31 28.22
N THR A 342 -13.90 1.06 27.49
CA THR A 342 -14.97 2.05 27.35
C THR A 342 -15.75 2.20 28.65
N ASP A 343 -16.14 3.41 28.98
CA ASP A 343 -17.11 3.74 30.04
C ASP A 343 -18.55 3.77 29.51
N GLU A 344 -18.74 3.76 28.20
CA GLU A 344 -20.03 3.69 27.53
C GLU A 344 -20.61 2.27 27.58
N ARG A 345 -21.65 2.06 28.39
CA ARG A 345 -22.30 0.77 28.56
C ARG A 345 -22.79 0.16 27.24
N GLU A 346 -23.32 0.97 26.36
CA GLU A 346 -23.83 0.50 25.05
C GLU A 346 -22.69 -0.04 24.21
N LYS A 347 -21.59 0.67 24.10
CA LYS A 347 -20.39 0.27 23.36
C LYS A 347 -19.74 -0.96 23.95
N ALA A 348 -19.64 -1.04 25.30
CA ALA A 348 -19.09 -2.18 26.03
C ALA A 348 -19.82 -3.50 25.74
N ASN A 349 -21.12 -3.43 25.46
CA ASN A 349 -21.97 -4.60 25.21
C ASN A 349 -22.26 -4.84 23.70
N SER A 350 -21.72 -4.01 22.82
CA SER A 350 -21.93 -4.16 21.38
C SER A 350 -20.98 -5.21 20.79
N ASP A 351 -21.54 -6.19 20.04
CA ASP A 351 -20.78 -7.16 19.30
C ASP A 351 -20.51 -6.63 17.88
N PRO A 352 -19.25 -6.53 17.44
CA PRO A 352 -18.92 -6.12 16.06
C PRO A 352 -19.48 -7.05 14.98
N LEU A 353 -19.83 -8.29 15.30
CA LEU A 353 -20.45 -9.26 14.37
C LEU A 353 -21.98 -9.07 14.27
N ASP A 354 -22.57 -8.25 15.13
CA ASP A 354 -23.94 -7.80 14.98
C ASP A 354 -24.00 -6.66 13.97
N TYR A 355 -24.25 -7.00 12.70
CA TYR A 355 -24.24 -6.02 11.61
C TYR A 355 -25.45 -5.05 11.64
N GLU A 356 -26.47 -5.30 12.46
CA GLU A 356 -27.58 -4.36 12.68
C GLU A 356 -27.11 -3.12 13.47
N LEU A 357 -26.04 -3.25 14.25
CA LEU A 357 -25.41 -2.14 14.97
C LEU A 357 -24.50 -1.27 14.10
N TRP A 358 -24.22 -1.70 12.85
CA TRP A 358 -23.36 -0.93 11.98
C TRP A 358 -24.07 0.30 11.44
N PRO A 359 -23.39 1.46 11.34
CA PRO A 359 -23.99 2.70 10.83
C PRO A 359 -24.30 2.66 9.33
N CYS A 360 -23.89 1.62 8.61
CA CYS A 360 -24.15 1.41 7.19
C CYS A 360 -24.30 -0.08 6.87
N ASP A 361 -24.93 -0.39 5.73
CA ASP A 361 -25.08 -1.77 5.27
C ASP A 361 -23.73 -2.39 4.92
N ARG A 362 -23.34 -3.44 5.66
CA ARG A 362 -22.06 -4.12 5.51
C ARG A 362 -21.83 -4.65 4.10
N ARG A 363 -22.87 -5.26 3.47
CA ARG A 363 -22.71 -5.84 2.14
C ARG A 363 -22.40 -4.77 1.09
N THR A 364 -23.11 -3.66 1.16
CA THR A 364 -22.87 -2.50 0.29
C THR A 364 -21.48 -1.91 0.52
N LEU A 365 -21.04 -1.81 1.77
CA LEU A 365 -19.69 -1.33 2.09
C LEU A 365 -18.59 -2.21 1.48
N ILE A 366 -18.67 -3.54 1.62
CA ILE A 366 -17.72 -4.47 1.02
C ILE A 366 -17.72 -4.36 -0.51
N ASP A 367 -18.87 -4.28 -1.13
CA ASP A 367 -18.98 -4.10 -2.59
C ASP A 367 -18.37 -2.78 -3.05
N ASN A 368 -18.57 -1.71 -2.27
CA ASN A 368 -17.96 -0.40 -2.53
C ASN A 368 -16.43 -0.44 -2.40
N LEU A 369 -15.90 -1.13 -1.39
CA LEU A 369 -14.44 -1.27 -1.18
C LEU A 369 -13.79 -2.06 -2.33
N TRP A 370 -14.41 -3.13 -2.83
CA TRP A 370 -13.96 -3.83 -4.03
C TRP A 370 -13.97 -2.92 -5.26
N ALA A 371 -15.05 -2.15 -5.44
CA ALA A 371 -15.18 -1.21 -6.56
C ALA A 371 -14.12 -0.10 -6.50
N LEU A 372 -13.81 0.45 -5.30
CA LEU A 372 -12.72 1.40 -5.10
C LEU A 372 -11.37 0.77 -5.44
N GLY A 373 -11.09 -0.43 -4.91
CA GLY A 373 -9.86 -1.15 -5.19
C GLY A 373 -9.65 -1.31 -6.70
N LEU A 374 -10.65 -1.78 -7.43
CA LEU A 374 -10.52 -1.95 -8.88
C LEU A 374 -10.38 -0.61 -9.63
N ALA A 375 -11.14 0.42 -9.25
CA ALA A 375 -11.16 1.68 -9.97
C ALA A 375 -9.87 2.50 -9.76
N TYR A 376 -9.35 2.54 -8.53
CA TYR A 376 -8.32 3.50 -8.14
C TYR A 376 -6.95 2.88 -7.80
N LEU A 377 -6.82 1.54 -7.84
CA LEU A 377 -5.54 0.88 -7.56
C LEU A 377 -4.34 1.45 -8.35
N PRO A 378 -4.46 1.80 -9.64
CA PRO A 378 -3.35 2.40 -10.40
C PRO A 378 -2.90 3.76 -9.85
N GLU A 379 -3.85 4.59 -9.37
CA GLU A 379 -3.58 5.95 -8.87
C GLU A 379 -2.74 5.92 -7.59
N LEU A 380 -2.99 4.96 -6.69
CA LEU A 380 -2.35 4.90 -5.38
C LEU A 380 -0.82 4.77 -5.44
N ARG A 381 -0.26 4.32 -6.57
CA ARG A 381 1.20 4.30 -6.77
C ARG A 381 1.82 5.70 -6.81
N GLU A 382 1.12 6.67 -7.34
CA GLU A 382 1.59 8.05 -7.42
C GLU A 382 1.59 8.67 -6.03
N HIS A 383 0.53 8.46 -5.25
CA HIS A 383 0.45 8.90 -3.86
C HIS A 383 1.51 8.23 -2.98
N GLU A 384 1.81 6.94 -3.20
CA GLU A 384 2.87 6.23 -2.49
C GLU A 384 4.26 6.82 -2.79
N ARG A 385 4.51 7.21 -4.05
CA ARG A 385 5.75 7.91 -4.44
C ARG A 385 5.83 9.29 -3.82
N PHE A 386 4.73 10.06 -3.86
CA PHE A 386 4.64 11.37 -3.23
C PHE A 386 5.02 11.29 -1.75
N VAL A 387 4.41 10.39 -0.98
CA VAL A 387 4.75 10.18 0.43
C VAL A 387 6.22 9.81 0.63
N GLY A 388 6.77 8.95 -0.24
CA GLY A 388 8.18 8.58 -0.18
C GLY A 388 9.16 9.74 -0.39
N GLN A 389 8.73 10.81 -1.05
CA GLN A 389 9.53 12.00 -1.38
C GLN A 389 9.32 13.14 -0.39
N HIS A 390 8.10 13.33 0.11
CA HIS A 390 7.69 14.54 0.83
C HIS A 390 7.40 14.32 2.32
N ALA A 391 7.18 13.09 2.77
CA ALA A 391 6.90 12.84 4.19
C ALA A 391 8.06 13.26 5.09
N ARG A 392 7.73 13.82 6.25
CA ARG A 392 8.70 14.24 7.29
C ARG A 392 9.54 13.07 7.81
N LEU A 393 8.93 11.89 7.91
CA LEU A 393 9.64 10.66 8.26
C LEU A 393 10.37 10.09 7.04
N SER A 394 11.45 9.37 7.27
CA SER A 394 12.24 8.71 6.23
C SER A 394 12.68 7.30 6.64
N GLY A 395 13.09 6.50 5.64
CA GLY A 395 13.68 5.18 5.87
C GLY A 395 12.76 4.23 6.64
N ARG A 396 13.29 3.59 7.70
CA ARG A 396 12.56 2.60 8.50
C ARG A 396 11.36 3.20 9.24
N ASN A 397 11.48 4.42 9.71
CA ASN A 397 10.41 5.07 10.49
C ASN A 397 9.20 5.41 9.63
N LEU A 398 9.40 5.67 8.33
CA LEU A 398 8.31 5.90 7.39
C LEU A 398 7.62 4.59 6.94
N GLN A 399 8.36 3.47 6.89
CA GLN A 399 7.84 2.23 6.30
C GLN A 399 6.48 1.77 6.84
N PRO A 400 6.21 1.74 8.15
CA PRO A 400 4.91 1.32 8.67
C PRO A 400 3.76 2.25 8.25
N TRP A 401 4.03 3.52 8.07
CA TRP A 401 3.05 4.57 7.79
C TRP A 401 2.78 4.79 6.30
N ARG A 402 3.66 4.30 5.44
CA ARG A 402 3.70 4.68 4.03
C ARG A 402 2.40 4.43 3.29
N ALA A 403 1.79 3.26 3.45
CA ALA A 403 0.51 2.92 2.83
C ALA A 403 -0.66 3.76 3.40
N ILE A 404 -0.64 4.01 4.71
CA ILE A 404 -1.66 4.81 5.41
C ILE A 404 -1.62 6.26 4.92
N LEU A 405 -0.43 6.88 4.90
CA LEU A 405 -0.23 8.25 4.44
C LEU A 405 -0.54 8.41 2.95
N ALA A 406 -0.21 7.43 2.12
CA ALA A 406 -0.57 7.44 0.70
C ALA A 406 -2.09 7.38 0.50
N THR A 407 -2.79 6.59 1.30
CA THR A 407 -4.26 6.52 1.27
C THR A 407 -4.89 7.82 1.76
N ALA A 408 -4.34 8.43 2.81
CA ALA A 408 -4.79 9.73 3.32
C ALA A 408 -4.61 10.85 2.29
N HIS A 409 -3.44 10.93 1.65
CA HIS A 409 -3.16 11.90 0.60
C HIS A 409 -4.10 11.74 -0.60
N TRP A 410 -4.36 10.50 -1.01
CA TRP A 410 -5.33 10.20 -2.06
C TRP A 410 -6.76 10.64 -1.69
N LEU A 411 -7.19 10.40 -0.45
CA LEU A 411 -8.52 10.82 0.04
C LEU A 411 -8.64 12.34 0.09
N ASP A 412 -7.60 13.06 0.51
CA ASP A 412 -7.58 14.53 0.51
C ASP A 412 -7.72 15.10 -0.91
N GLU A 413 -7.05 14.46 -1.90
CA GLU A 413 -7.19 14.87 -3.30
C GLU A 413 -8.61 14.62 -3.81
N LYS A 414 -9.21 13.44 -3.52
CA LYS A 414 -10.60 13.13 -3.90
C LYS A 414 -11.59 14.08 -3.23
N ASP A 415 -11.41 14.41 -1.95
CA ASP A 415 -12.25 15.39 -1.25
C ASP A 415 -12.15 16.79 -1.89
N SER A 416 -10.95 17.21 -2.27
CA SER A 416 -10.71 18.49 -2.94
C SER A 416 -11.39 18.57 -4.32
N GLN A 417 -11.28 17.52 -5.13
CA GLN A 417 -11.97 17.41 -6.42
C GLN A 417 -13.49 17.47 -6.25
N HIS A 418 -14.05 16.78 -5.26
CA HIS A 418 -15.48 16.80 -4.97
C HIS A 418 -15.95 18.15 -4.41
N ARG A 419 -15.11 18.90 -3.66
CA ARG A 419 -15.44 20.26 -3.21
C ARG A 419 -15.60 21.22 -4.38
N LEU A 420 -14.67 21.20 -5.33
CA LEU A 420 -14.75 22.03 -6.52
C LEU A 420 -16.03 21.74 -7.33
N GLN A 421 -16.35 20.46 -7.51
CA GLN A 421 -17.58 20.05 -8.18
C GLN A 421 -18.84 20.45 -7.39
N ARG A 422 -18.83 20.33 -6.07
CA ARG A 422 -19.93 20.74 -5.19
C ARG A 422 -20.09 22.25 -5.11
N GLU A 423 -19.00 23.01 -5.15
CA GLU A 423 -19.05 24.46 -5.16
C GLU A 423 -19.64 25.00 -6.44
N TYR A 424 -19.33 24.37 -7.56
CA TYR A 424 -20.00 24.61 -8.84
C TYR A 424 -21.50 24.30 -8.79
N LEU A 425 -21.89 23.17 -8.14
CA LEU A 425 -23.28 22.77 -7.97
C LEU A 425 -24.03 23.61 -6.91
N ARG A 426 -23.34 24.10 -5.86
CA ARG A 426 -23.92 24.99 -4.82
C ARG A 426 -24.37 26.34 -5.34
N GLN A 427 -23.76 26.84 -6.38
CA GLN A 427 -24.26 28.05 -7.04
C GLN A 427 -25.66 27.83 -7.66
N HIS A 428 -26.12 26.57 -7.66
CA HIS A 428 -27.38 26.13 -8.29
C HIS A 428 -28.32 25.36 -7.38
N ASP A 429 -27.88 24.93 -6.16
CA ASP A 429 -28.76 24.16 -5.25
C ASP A 429 -28.42 24.35 -3.76
N GLN A 430 -29.43 24.73 -2.95
CA GLN A 430 -29.30 25.08 -1.53
C GLN A 430 -29.61 23.85 -0.64
N GLY A 431 -28.68 22.96 -0.38
CA GLY A 431 -29.04 21.91 0.56
C GLY A 431 -28.03 20.84 0.94
N MET A 432 -26.76 20.93 0.57
CA MET A 432 -25.81 19.88 0.89
C MET A 432 -24.88 20.19 2.06
N GLU A 433 -24.96 19.36 3.10
CA GLU A 433 -24.10 19.43 4.29
C GLU A 433 -22.60 19.26 3.96
N GLN A 434 -21.78 19.97 4.70
CA GLN A 434 -20.34 20.08 4.48
C GLN A 434 -19.61 18.84 5.02
N ARG A 435 -19.20 17.91 4.16
CA ARG A 435 -18.35 16.78 4.54
C ARG A 435 -16.89 17.21 4.45
N LEU A 436 -16.18 17.14 5.57
CA LEU A 436 -14.80 17.61 5.69
C LEU A 436 -13.89 16.43 6.05
N VAL A 437 -13.15 15.93 5.06
CA VAL A 437 -11.99 15.04 5.27
C VAL A 437 -10.68 15.82 5.17
N GLY A 438 -10.72 17.02 4.60
CA GLY A 438 -9.55 17.83 4.28
C GLY A 438 -8.51 17.94 5.40
N GLY A 439 -7.20 17.80 5.01
CA GLY A 439 -6.08 17.79 5.93
C GLY A 439 -5.87 16.44 6.64
N LEU A 440 -6.44 15.35 6.12
CA LEU A 440 -6.27 14.00 6.66
C LEU A 440 -4.79 13.57 6.59
N PHE A 441 -4.12 13.83 5.48
CA PHE A 441 -2.70 13.57 5.32
C PHE A 441 -1.89 14.29 6.39
N ASP A 442 -2.11 15.59 6.57
CA ASP A 442 -1.35 16.41 7.53
C ASP A 442 -1.55 15.93 8.98
N ARG A 443 -2.78 15.57 9.35
CA ARG A 443 -3.07 15.03 10.70
C ARG A 443 -2.37 13.69 10.93
N LEU A 444 -2.42 12.79 9.97
CA LEU A 444 -1.77 11.48 10.10
C LEU A 444 -0.25 11.57 9.97
N GLU A 445 0.27 12.51 9.20
CA GLU A 445 1.71 12.79 9.15
C GLU A 445 2.22 13.33 10.49
N GLU A 446 1.52 14.30 11.07
CA GLU A 446 1.85 14.82 12.41
C GLU A 446 1.78 13.71 13.47
N LEU A 447 0.75 12.87 13.42
CA LEU A 447 0.65 11.69 14.28
C LEU A 447 1.84 10.76 14.11
N SER A 448 2.20 10.44 12.86
CA SER A 448 3.33 9.55 12.54
C SER A 448 4.66 10.11 13.05
N TYR A 449 4.85 11.41 12.92
CA TYR A 449 6.06 12.10 13.40
C TYR A 449 6.14 12.06 14.93
N ARG A 450 5.06 12.42 15.64
CA ARG A 450 5.01 12.34 17.11
C ARG A 450 5.23 10.91 17.61
N TYR A 451 4.60 9.93 16.96
CA TYR A 451 4.78 8.51 17.27
C TYR A 451 6.24 8.08 17.13
N ALA A 452 6.89 8.44 16.03
CA ALA A 452 8.30 8.10 15.82
C ALA A 452 9.25 8.76 16.83
N MET A 453 8.89 9.94 17.32
CA MET A 453 9.71 10.68 18.30
C MET A 453 9.52 10.20 19.74
N ASN A 454 8.32 9.76 20.12
CA ASN A 454 7.97 9.43 21.49
C ASN A 454 7.94 7.92 21.75
N GLU A 455 7.18 7.16 20.93
CA GLU A 455 6.92 5.74 21.20
C GLU A 455 8.01 4.80 20.72
N VAL A 456 8.56 5.08 19.53
CA VAL A 456 9.63 4.23 18.97
C VAL A 456 10.91 4.28 19.79
N PRO A 457 11.34 5.43 20.32
CA PRO A 457 12.48 5.49 21.23
C PRO A 457 12.31 4.68 22.51
N GLU A 458 11.11 4.63 23.09
CA GLU A 458 10.83 3.78 24.27
C GLU A 458 10.91 2.30 23.94
N ALA A 459 10.36 1.89 22.80
CA ALA A 459 10.44 0.49 22.33
C ALA A 459 11.86 0.10 21.83
N GLN A 460 12.70 1.08 21.46
CA GLN A 460 14.06 0.89 20.96
C GLN A 460 15.15 1.36 21.95
N SER A 461 14.80 1.62 23.19
CA SER A 461 15.72 2.12 24.22
C SER A 461 16.99 1.26 24.38
N GLY A 462 17.04 0.07 23.79
CA GLY A 462 18.20 -0.78 23.66
C GLY A 462 19.12 -0.53 22.44
N ASP A 463 18.85 0.43 21.54
CA ASP A 463 19.77 0.70 20.42
C ASP A 463 20.95 1.55 20.89
N MET A 464 22.10 0.89 21.05
CA MET A 464 23.37 1.52 21.41
C MET A 464 23.73 2.72 20.52
N THR A 465 23.35 2.69 19.23
CA THR A 465 23.65 3.79 18.29
C THR A 465 22.87 5.05 18.66
N GLN A 466 21.60 4.90 19.01
CA GLN A 466 20.74 6.00 19.42
C GLN A 466 21.21 6.61 20.75
N LEU A 467 21.57 5.77 21.74
CA LEU A 467 22.10 6.23 23.02
C LEU A 467 23.42 7.02 22.85
N ILE A 468 24.30 6.54 21.97
CA ILE A 468 25.57 7.26 21.65
C ILE A 468 25.26 8.61 20.98
N LEU A 469 24.32 8.68 20.06
CA LEU A 469 23.95 9.92 19.38
C LEU A 469 23.26 10.91 20.32
N ARG A 470 22.37 10.46 21.21
CA ARG A 470 21.76 11.30 22.25
C ARG A 470 22.81 11.83 23.21
N GLY A 471 23.73 10.98 23.67
CA GLY A 471 24.85 11.42 24.51
C GLY A 471 25.71 12.46 23.82
N LEU A 472 26.01 12.29 22.53
CA LEU A 472 26.76 13.25 21.74
C LEU A 472 26.04 14.58 21.56
N CYS A 473 24.70 14.55 21.33
CA CYS A 473 23.88 15.77 21.26
C CYS A 473 23.82 16.50 22.61
N GLN A 474 23.72 15.76 23.71
CA GLN A 474 23.72 16.35 25.04
C GLN A 474 25.06 17.05 25.35
N LEU A 475 26.19 16.41 25.05
CA LEU A 475 27.51 17.04 25.20
C LEU A 475 27.64 18.33 24.38
N ALA A 476 27.13 18.33 23.16
CA ALA A 476 27.11 19.52 22.32
C ALA A 476 26.24 20.63 22.92
N ALA A 477 25.08 20.28 23.49
CA ALA A 477 24.16 21.21 24.14
C ALA A 477 24.77 21.81 25.42
N ASP A 478 25.41 20.98 26.25
CA ASP A 478 26.12 21.44 27.48
C ASP A 478 27.23 22.43 27.12
N HIS A 479 27.97 22.19 26.05
CA HIS A 479 28.99 23.13 25.55
C HIS A 479 28.42 24.48 25.08
N VAL A 480 27.23 24.47 24.52
CA VAL A 480 26.53 25.71 24.11
C VAL A 480 26.11 26.51 25.34
N HIS A 481 25.60 25.83 26.37
CA HIS A 481 25.18 26.44 27.62
C HIS A 481 26.35 27.10 28.33
N ASP A 482 27.47 26.39 28.49
CA ASP A 482 28.68 26.91 29.14
C ASP A 482 29.32 28.08 28.38
N SER A 483 29.17 28.11 27.03
CA SER A 483 29.70 29.19 26.20
C SER A 483 28.86 30.45 26.25
N SER A 484 27.60 30.37 26.63
CA SER A 484 26.69 31.54 26.78
C SER A 484 26.99 32.38 28.01
N ASP A 485 27.66 31.80 29.02
CA ASP A 485 28.07 32.49 30.27
C ASP A 485 29.42 33.20 30.13
N VAL A 486 30.20 32.89 29.09
CA VAL A 486 31.47 33.55 28.80
C VAL A 486 31.30 34.51 27.63
N LYS A 487 31.23 35.82 27.89
CA LYS A 487 31.29 36.88 26.87
C LYS A 487 32.61 36.78 26.06
N SER A 488 32.66 35.91 25.07
CA SER A 488 33.75 35.88 24.10
C SER A 488 33.38 36.70 22.87
N ASN A 489 34.30 37.58 22.44
CA ASN A 489 34.17 38.54 21.36
C ASN A 489 34.10 37.93 19.93
N SER A 490 33.48 36.75 19.75
CA SER A 490 33.29 36.18 18.42
C SER A 490 31.77 36.04 18.16
N ASP A 491 31.29 36.83 17.21
CA ASP A 491 29.87 36.95 16.82
C ASP A 491 29.30 35.74 16.09
N ILE A 492 29.97 34.58 16.05
CA ILE A 492 29.51 33.37 15.37
C ILE A 492 29.52 32.20 16.38
N PRO A 493 28.33 31.65 16.76
CA PRO A 493 28.29 30.47 17.64
C PRO A 493 28.94 29.26 16.96
N ALA A 494 29.68 28.47 17.76
CA ALA A 494 30.36 27.28 17.27
C ALA A 494 29.35 26.29 16.69
N THR A 495 29.47 25.96 15.41
CA THR A 495 28.62 24.98 14.70
C THR A 495 29.25 23.60 14.65
N ALA A 496 30.42 23.41 15.27
CA ALA A 496 31.14 22.14 15.34
C ALA A 496 31.81 21.98 16.69
N TRP A 497 31.73 20.77 17.26
CA TRP A 497 32.32 20.42 18.58
C TRP A 497 33.20 19.19 18.44
N THR A 498 34.23 19.11 19.32
CA THR A 498 35.16 17.98 19.35
C THR A 498 35.15 17.34 20.72
N PHE A 499 34.87 16.05 20.80
CA PHE A 499 34.79 15.27 22.01
C PHE A 499 35.70 14.03 21.96
N SER A 500 36.27 13.66 23.10
CA SER A 500 36.98 12.39 23.23
C SER A 500 35.97 11.20 23.21
N THR A 501 36.48 10.03 22.77
CA THR A 501 35.63 8.81 22.80
C THR A 501 35.18 8.49 24.23
N LEU A 502 35.97 8.85 25.26
CA LEU A 502 35.62 8.62 26.66
C LEU A 502 34.40 9.48 27.06
N GLN A 503 34.45 10.79 26.80
CA GLN A 503 33.33 11.70 27.10
C GLN A 503 32.02 11.23 26.44
N ILE A 504 32.09 10.82 25.17
CA ILE A 504 30.91 10.30 24.45
C ILE A 504 30.42 9.00 25.08
N THR A 505 31.32 8.14 25.56
CA THR A 505 30.97 6.89 26.24
C THR A 505 30.25 7.17 27.56
N GLU A 506 30.77 8.06 28.37
CA GLU A 506 30.17 8.46 29.65
C GLU A 506 28.80 9.12 29.46
N ALA A 507 28.66 9.98 28.46
CA ALA A 507 27.36 10.58 28.13
C ALA A 507 26.33 9.54 27.63
N ALA A 508 26.74 8.57 26.83
CA ALA A 508 25.88 7.49 26.36
C ALA A 508 25.46 6.55 27.50
N VAL A 509 26.36 6.26 28.47
CA VAL A 509 26.01 5.48 29.68
C VAL A 509 25.00 6.24 30.52
N LYS A 510 25.19 7.55 30.73
CA LYS A 510 24.25 8.39 31.46
C LYS A 510 22.89 8.44 30.80
N GLN A 511 22.84 8.48 29.46
CA GLN A 511 21.58 8.38 28.73
C GLN A 511 20.90 7.00 28.93
N ALA A 512 21.63 5.91 28.91
CA ALA A 512 21.12 4.57 29.14
C ALA A 512 20.53 4.42 30.57
N GLU A 513 21.17 4.98 31.56
CA GLU A 513 20.73 4.97 32.96
C GLU A 513 19.48 5.84 33.18
N SER A 514 19.38 7.00 32.49
CA SER A 514 18.26 7.93 32.63
C SER A 514 17.00 7.49 31.90
N THR A 515 17.09 6.64 30.89
CA THR A 515 15.96 6.17 30.06
C THR A 515 15.48 4.77 30.43
N GLU A 516 15.95 4.15 31.55
CA GLU A 516 15.65 2.75 31.91
C GLU A 516 15.78 1.79 30.71
N ALA A 517 16.83 2.04 29.90
CA ALA A 517 17.03 1.29 28.66
C ALA A 517 17.24 -0.20 28.97
N ASP A 518 16.66 -1.09 28.18
CA ASP A 518 16.86 -2.53 28.23
C ASP A 518 18.31 -2.99 27.96
N LEU A 519 19.20 -2.03 27.66
CA LEU A 519 20.60 -2.26 27.40
C LEU A 519 21.42 -2.10 28.69
N ASP A 520 22.12 -3.17 29.10
CA ASP A 520 23.07 -3.08 30.19
C ASP A 520 24.15 -2.00 29.93
N PRO A 521 24.20 -0.91 30.73
CA PRO A 521 25.11 0.20 30.52
C PRO A 521 26.58 -0.25 30.44
N SER A 522 26.95 -1.34 31.12
CA SER A 522 28.30 -1.91 31.08
C SER A 522 28.75 -2.39 29.70
N THR A 523 27.80 -2.62 28.81
CA THR A 523 28.02 -3.03 27.40
C THR A 523 28.45 -1.86 26.52
N ILE A 524 28.24 -0.60 26.95
CA ILE A 524 28.64 0.62 26.24
C ILE A 524 30.10 0.89 26.52
N THR A 525 30.98 0.37 25.69
CA THR A 525 32.44 0.55 25.84
C THR A 525 33.01 1.54 24.82
N SER A 526 34.09 2.27 25.16
CA SER A 526 34.72 3.22 24.23
C SER A 526 35.15 2.59 22.90
N ARG A 527 35.46 1.27 22.89
CA ARG A 527 35.73 0.52 21.65
C ARG A 527 34.48 0.37 20.76
N ARG A 528 33.33 0.13 21.36
CA ARG A 528 32.04 0.01 20.63
C ARG A 528 31.58 1.39 20.15
N VAL A 529 31.65 2.41 21.01
CA VAL A 529 31.37 3.80 20.66
C VAL A 529 32.22 4.26 19.46
N GLY A 530 33.52 4.03 19.48
CA GLY A 530 34.41 4.38 18.38
C GLY A 530 34.08 3.66 17.06
N ARG A 531 33.56 2.40 17.10
CA ARG A 531 33.10 1.69 15.91
C ARG A 531 31.80 2.32 15.35
N VAL A 532 30.84 2.67 16.22
CA VAL A 532 29.58 3.30 15.82
C VAL A 532 29.86 4.65 15.17
N LEU A 533 30.67 5.51 15.78
CA LEU A 533 31.03 6.82 15.22
C LEU A 533 31.76 6.70 13.86
N SER A 534 32.65 5.70 13.73
CA SER A 534 33.30 5.39 12.44
C SER A 534 32.27 4.94 11.38
N LYS A 535 31.32 4.10 11.76
CA LYS A 535 30.22 3.61 10.87
C LYS A 535 29.31 4.75 10.41
N LEU A 536 29.05 5.70 11.30
CA LEU A 536 28.28 6.90 11.02
C LEU A 536 29.09 7.99 10.28
N ARG A 537 30.36 7.73 10.01
CA ARG A 537 31.30 8.62 9.29
C ARG A 537 31.53 9.96 9.96
N PHE A 538 31.51 10.02 11.29
CA PHE A 538 31.97 11.20 12.00
C PHE A 538 33.49 11.41 11.78
N ASN A 539 33.88 12.66 11.64
CA ASN A 539 35.29 13.03 11.40
C ASN A 539 36.13 12.80 12.65
N ARG A 540 37.33 12.20 12.47
CA ARG A 540 38.33 12.09 13.53
C ARG A 540 39.15 13.36 13.58
N ALA A 541 39.15 14.01 14.73
CA ALA A 541 40.08 15.11 14.96
C ALA A 541 41.53 14.57 15.08
N ARG A 542 42.49 15.20 14.39
CA ARG A 542 43.92 14.87 14.49
C ARG A 542 44.54 15.79 15.50
N GLU A 543 44.91 15.28 16.69
CA GLU A 543 45.89 15.90 17.52
C GLU A 543 47.20 15.10 17.44
N GLY A 544 48.33 15.81 17.22
CA GLY A 544 49.66 15.23 17.21
C GLY A 544 50.07 14.84 18.62
N GLY A 545 50.42 13.56 18.83
CA GLY A 545 50.97 13.05 20.08
C GLY A 545 50.03 12.03 20.76
N LYS A 546 50.50 11.25 21.70
CA LYS A 546 49.88 10.14 22.43
C LYS A 546 48.51 10.43 23.10
N GLY A 547 47.54 11.01 22.38
CA GLY A 547 46.26 11.46 22.88
C GLY A 547 45.11 10.47 22.63
N THR A 548 44.07 10.54 23.45
CA THR A 548 42.78 9.88 23.29
C THR A 548 42.14 10.24 21.95
N ARG A 549 41.52 9.27 21.26
CA ARG A 549 40.81 9.50 19.99
C ARG A 549 39.70 10.53 20.19
N GLN A 550 39.70 11.57 19.37
CA GLN A 550 38.69 12.63 19.36
C GLN A 550 37.84 12.56 18.10
N TRP A 551 36.60 13.02 18.21
CA TRP A 551 35.59 13.02 17.17
C TRP A 551 34.96 14.40 17.04
N THR A 552 34.85 14.89 15.84
CA THR A 552 34.20 16.17 15.54
C THR A 552 32.79 15.91 15.06
N ALA A 553 31.83 16.62 15.66
CA ALA A 553 30.40 16.60 15.26
C ALA A 553 29.96 18.02 14.92
N THR A 554 29.31 18.20 13.79
CA THR A 554 28.70 19.46 13.37
C THR A 554 27.22 19.48 13.71
N LEU A 555 26.64 20.67 13.91
CA LEU A 555 25.18 20.82 14.13
C LEU A 555 24.36 20.16 13.01
N ARG A 556 24.82 20.30 11.75
CA ARG A 556 24.16 19.68 10.59
C ARG A 556 24.18 18.14 10.66
N GLU A 557 25.29 17.55 11.07
CA GLU A 557 25.40 16.09 11.24
C GLU A 557 24.52 15.60 12.38
N LEU A 558 24.52 16.31 13.53
CA LEU A 558 23.68 15.97 14.68
C LEU A 558 22.18 16.06 14.32
N SER A 559 21.76 17.12 13.64
CA SER A 559 20.38 17.29 13.16
C SER A 559 19.97 16.19 12.17
N ARG A 560 20.86 15.86 11.22
CA ARG A 560 20.64 14.76 10.29
C ARG A 560 20.43 13.42 11.00
N TRP A 561 21.29 13.10 11.96
CA TRP A 561 21.23 11.84 12.67
C TRP A 561 20.05 11.78 13.66
N ALA A 562 19.69 12.90 14.28
CA ALA A 562 18.48 13.01 15.10
C ALA A 562 17.22 12.66 14.28
N ASN A 563 17.12 13.16 13.06
CA ASN A 563 16.01 12.83 12.15
C ASN A 563 16.05 11.36 11.71
N VAL A 564 17.23 10.80 11.39
CA VAL A 564 17.36 9.40 10.94
C VAL A 564 17.01 8.39 12.04
N TYR A 565 17.40 8.70 13.28
CA TYR A 565 17.16 7.85 14.45
C TYR A 565 15.96 8.29 15.28
N ALA A 566 15.18 9.27 14.80
CA ALA A 566 13.93 9.75 15.36
C ALA A 566 14.04 10.08 16.87
N PHE A 567 14.85 11.06 17.22
CA PHE A 567 14.90 11.61 18.57
C PHE A 567 15.01 13.14 18.55
N HIS A 568 14.53 13.80 19.61
CA HIS A 568 14.57 15.26 19.72
C HIS A 568 15.98 15.76 19.98
N LEU A 569 16.38 16.78 19.24
CA LEU A 569 17.56 17.56 19.59
C LEU A 569 17.31 18.36 20.87
N PRO A 570 18.32 18.49 21.75
CA PRO A 570 18.27 19.43 22.87
C PRO A 570 17.86 20.84 22.41
N GLN A 571 17.11 21.58 23.27
CA GLN A 571 16.57 22.89 22.91
C GLN A 571 17.65 23.90 22.54
N GLU A 572 18.83 23.82 23.16
CA GLU A 572 20.00 24.65 22.92
C GLU A 572 20.49 24.51 21.48
N LEU A 573 20.62 23.27 20.99
CA LEU A 573 21.01 23.00 19.61
C LEU A 573 19.94 23.39 18.60
N THR A 574 18.66 23.21 18.95
CA THR A 574 17.54 23.64 18.11
C THR A 574 17.49 25.16 17.94
N ARG A 575 17.79 25.92 19.00
CA ARG A 575 17.90 27.40 18.96
C ARG A 575 19.05 27.83 18.08
N LEU A 576 20.22 27.19 18.19
CA LEU A 576 21.37 27.49 17.32
C LEU A 576 21.09 27.24 15.85
N GLY A 577 20.38 26.19 15.53
CA GLY A 577 19.95 25.90 14.14
C GLY A 577 19.02 26.98 13.57
N LYS A 578 18.19 27.61 14.40
CA LYS A 578 17.37 28.76 14.03
C LYS A 578 18.22 30.04 13.80
N VAL A 579 19.25 30.28 14.63
CA VAL A 579 20.12 31.46 14.54
C VAL A 579 21.06 31.38 13.32
N THR A 580 21.62 30.21 13.01
CA THR A 580 22.50 30.04 11.84
C THR A 580 21.77 30.18 10.51
N ASN A 581 20.47 29.87 10.47
CA ASN A 581 19.63 30.12 9.28
C ASN A 581 19.26 31.61 9.09
N VAL A 582 19.36 32.44 10.14
CA VAL A 582 19.10 33.89 10.07
C VAL A 582 20.28 34.68 9.49
N THR A 583 21.52 34.18 9.64
CA THR A 583 22.72 34.83 9.05
C THR A 583 22.85 34.59 7.54
N ASP A 584 22.15 33.61 6.98
CA ASP A 584 22.04 33.39 5.52
C ASP A 584 20.80 34.04 4.88
N GLY A 585 20.16 34.98 5.54
CA GLY A 585 19.09 35.81 4.98
C GLY A 585 17.72 35.12 4.86
N ALA A 586 17.44 34.10 5.69
CA ALA A 586 16.18 33.36 5.66
C ALA A 586 15.33 33.64 6.92
N THR A 587 14.11 34.02 6.72
CA THR A 587 13.00 34.15 7.69
C THR A 587 12.67 32.84 8.44
N SER A 588 11.95 32.91 9.57
CA SER A 588 11.67 31.83 10.53
C SER A 588 10.95 30.59 9.92
N PRO A 589 11.08 29.39 10.53
CA PRO A 589 10.51 28.14 9.98
C PRO A 589 8.98 28.10 9.87
N GLU A 590 8.26 28.97 10.55
CA GLU A 590 6.81 29.12 10.40
C GLU A 590 6.40 29.87 9.14
N ASP A 591 7.35 30.57 8.49
CA ASP A 591 7.09 31.43 7.33
C ASP A 591 7.66 30.88 6.00
N GLN A 592 8.31 29.75 5.98
CA GLN A 592 8.85 29.15 4.74
C GLN A 592 7.89 28.13 4.15
N ILE A 593 7.01 28.60 3.27
CA ILE A 593 6.48 27.76 2.21
C ILE A 593 7.68 27.33 1.37
N SER A 594 7.95 26.02 1.28
CA SER A 594 9.07 25.51 0.48
C SER A 594 8.77 25.67 -1.00
N TYR A 595 9.17 26.79 -1.58
CA TYR A 595 9.07 27.04 -3.02
C TYR A 595 10.11 26.26 -3.85
N ASN A 596 10.80 25.29 -3.25
CA ASN A 596 11.89 24.55 -3.91
C ASN A 596 11.45 23.73 -5.14
N ASN A 597 10.16 23.43 -5.27
CA ASN A 597 9.59 22.68 -6.39
C ASN A 597 8.73 23.54 -7.34
N CYS A 598 8.68 24.86 -7.16
CA CYS A 598 7.91 25.71 -8.05
C CYS A 598 8.73 26.06 -9.29
N ALA A 599 8.11 25.90 -10.47
CA ALA A 599 8.67 26.34 -11.73
C ALA A 599 8.68 27.88 -11.84
N VAL A 600 7.69 28.52 -11.22
CA VAL A 600 7.55 29.99 -11.22
C VAL A 600 7.12 30.47 -9.83
N LEU A 601 7.79 31.49 -9.31
CA LEU A 601 7.42 32.22 -8.09
C LEU A 601 7.01 33.64 -8.43
N LEU A 602 5.81 34.02 -8.05
CA LEU A 602 5.19 35.32 -8.32
C LEU A 602 4.90 36.06 -7.01
N ARG A 603 5.08 37.39 -7.04
CA ARG A 603 4.54 38.30 -6.02
C ARG A 603 3.37 39.04 -6.63
N LEU A 604 2.17 38.80 -6.15
CA LEU A 604 0.90 39.24 -6.71
C LEU A 604 0.30 40.37 -5.87
N PRO A 605 -0.48 41.29 -6.49
CA PRO A 605 -1.28 42.26 -5.76
C PRO A 605 -2.25 41.59 -4.77
N ALA A 606 -2.64 42.31 -3.72
CA ALA A 606 -3.50 41.82 -2.64
C ALA A 606 -4.89 41.35 -3.12
N ASP A 607 -5.36 41.86 -4.24
CA ASP A 607 -6.65 41.58 -4.88
C ASP A 607 -6.56 40.63 -6.06
N SER A 608 -5.41 39.97 -6.24
CA SER A 608 -5.19 39.05 -7.36
C SER A 608 -6.08 37.82 -7.29
N LYS A 609 -6.79 37.54 -8.39
CA LYS A 609 -7.64 36.34 -8.53
C LYS A 609 -6.84 35.03 -8.58
N LEU A 610 -5.53 35.09 -8.82
CA LEU A 610 -4.63 33.93 -8.82
C LEU A 610 -4.40 33.34 -7.43
N SER A 611 -4.61 34.09 -6.38
CA SER A 611 -4.42 33.65 -4.97
C SER A 611 -5.34 32.49 -4.55
N ILE A 612 -6.39 32.22 -5.32
CA ILE A 612 -7.44 31.24 -4.95
C ILE A 612 -7.11 29.83 -5.48
N ILE A 613 -6.12 29.70 -6.38
CA ILE A 613 -5.95 28.47 -7.20
C ILE A 613 -4.94 27.49 -6.59
N ASN A 614 -4.10 27.91 -5.62
CA ASN A 614 -3.07 27.01 -5.07
C ASN A 614 -2.76 27.21 -3.60
N GLY A 615 -2.61 26.09 -2.88
CA GLY A 615 -2.25 26.01 -1.48
C GLY A 615 -0.83 26.47 -1.12
N GLN A 616 -0.03 26.96 -2.07
CA GLN A 616 1.33 27.49 -1.86
C GLN A 616 1.39 29.01 -2.01
N SER A 617 0.56 29.72 -1.27
CA SER A 617 0.61 31.17 -1.23
C SER A 617 0.70 31.69 0.19
N ARG A 618 1.51 32.71 0.44
CA ARG A 618 1.54 33.42 1.71
C ARG A 618 1.22 34.90 1.51
N ARG A 619 0.53 35.49 2.48
CA ARG A 619 0.30 36.94 2.51
C ARG A 619 1.48 37.62 3.20
N LEU A 620 2.04 38.63 2.56
CA LEU A 620 3.10 39.46 3.11
C LEU A 620 2.52 40.57 4.01
N GLU A 621 3.36 41.18 4.87
CA GLU A 621 2.98 42.26 5.76
C GLU A 621 2.42 43.51 5.03
N ASP A 622 2.83 43.74 3.79
CA ASP A 622 2.34 44.81 2.92
C ASP A 622 1.02 44.46 2.18
N GLY A 623 0.41 43.31 2.50
CA GLY A 623 -0.84 42.81 1.95
C GLY A 623 -0.72 42.12 0.59
N ARG A 624 0.45 42.13 -0.06
CA ARG A 624 0.72 41.39 -1.31
C ARG A 624 0.79 39.87 -1.03
N LEU A 625 0.69 39.07 -2.08
CA LEU A 625 0.72 37.60 -2.01
C LEU A 625 1.95 37.09 -2.74
N GLU A 626 2.73 36.23 -2.08
CA GLU A 626 3.71 35.38 -2.76
C GLU A 626 3.07 34.04 -3.08
N ALA A 627 3.15 33.61 -4.35
CA ALA A 627 2.57 32.35 -4.81
C ALA A 627 3.54 31.60 -5.73
N GLY A 628 3.75 30.32 -5.46
CA GLY A 628 4.56 29.42 -6.27
C GLY A 628 3.68 28.47 -7.10
N TYR A 629 4.05 28.27 -8.37
CA TYR A 629 3.33 27.44 -9.33
C TYR A 629 4.28 26.45 -10.01
N ASP A 630 3.85 25.20 -10.19
CA ASP A 630 4.42 24.35 -11.23
C ASP A 630 3.87 24.74 -12.62
N LEU A 631 4.40 24.15 -13.69
CA LEU A 631 4.00 24.51 -15.07
C LEU A 631 2.53 24.19 -15.37
N SER A 632 2.02 23.09 -14.83
CA SER A 632 0.63 22.67 -15.03
C SER A 632 -0.34 23.59 -14.29
N GLN A 633 -0.01 23.93 -13.06
CA GLN A 633 -0.76 24.86 -12.22
C GLN A 633 -0.75 26.25 -12.82
N LEU A 634 0.38 26.70 -13.38
CA LEU A 634 0.51 27.97 -14.04
C LEU A 634 -0.34 28.02 -15.31
N ALA A 635 -0.39 26.95 -16.09
CA ALA A 635 -1.23 26.85 -17.28
C ALA A 635 -2.72 26.97 -16.93
N ILE A 636 -3.17 26.28 -15.89
CA ILE A 636 -4.54 26.36 -15.38
C ILE A 636 -4.86 27.80 -14.89
N ALA A 637 -3.94 28.38 -14.14
CA ALA A 637 -4.09 29.74 -13.62
C ALA A 637 -4.20 30.80 -14.73
N LEU A 638 -3.37 30.66 -15.73
CA LEU A 638 -3.41 31.54 -16.92
C LEU A 638 -4.65 31.32 -17.79
N ALA A 639 -5.09 30.05 -17.93
CA ALA A 639 -6.32 29.71 -18.64
C ALA A 639 -7.55 30.39 -18.02
N LEU A 640 -7.64 30.38 -16.71
CA LEU A 640 -8.71 31.04 -15.94
C LEU A 640 -8.67 32.56 -16.03
N LEU A 641 -7.48 33.17 -16.08
CA LEU A 641 -7.34 34.62 -16.19
C LEU A 641 -7.64 35.14 -17.60
N LEU A 642 -7.26 34.36 -18.62
CA LEU A 642 -7.36 34.74 -20.01
C LEU A 642 -8.65 34.28 -20.69
N ASP A 643 -9.45 33.46 -19.98
CA ASP A 643 -10.63 32.80 -20.54
C ASP A 643 -10.33 32.05 -21.86
N LYS A 644 -9.18 31.37 -21.90
CA LYS A 644 -8.65 30.61 -23.04
C LYS A 644 -7.85 29.41 -22.56
N ASP A 645 -7.93 28.31 -23.29
CA ASP A 645 -7.06 27.14 -23.03
C ASP A 645 -5.57 27.54 -23.21
N VAL A 646 -4.81 27.24 -22.15
CA VAL A 646 -3.35 27.49 -22.12
C VAL A 646 -2.67 26.12 -21.94
N ASP A 647 -1.83 25.74 -22.90
CA ASP A 647 -1.09 24.49 -22.88
C ASP A 647 0.22 24.64 -22.10
N ALA A 648 0.44 23.81 -21.08
CA ALA A 648 1.64 23.80 -20.25
C ALA A 648 2.93 23.56 -21.08
N SER A 649 2.84 22.77 -22.17
CA SER A 649 3.97 22.51 -23.07
C SER A 649 4.46 23.79 -23.76
N LYS A 650 3.54 24.66 -24.18
CA LYS A 650 3.86 25.93 -24.78
C LYS A 650 4.49 26.94 -23.80
N ILE A 651 4.16 26.83 -22.51
CA ILE A 651 4.80 27.62 -21.46
C ILE A 651 6.23 27.15 -21.26
N ALA A 652 6.46 25.83 -21.27
CA ALA A 652 7.80 25.25 -21.12
C ALA A 652 8.75 25.60 -22.28
N GLU A 653 8.23 25.84 -23.49
CA GLU A 653 9.02 26.23 -24.65
C GLU A 653 9.42 27.71 -24.66
N MET A 654 8.81 28.56 -23.79
CA MET A 654 9.14 29.98 -23.71
C MET A 654 10.50 30.21 -23.04
N SER A 655 11.24 31.20 -23.50
CA SER A 655 12.41 31.62 -22.73
C SER A 655 11.98 32.29 -21.41
N PRO A 656 12.79 32.19 -20.32
CA PRO A 656 12.47 32.81 -19.04
C PRO A 656 12.11 34.31 -19.16
N ALA A 657 12.76 35.03 -20.06
CA ALA A 657 12.48 36.48 -20.29
C ALA A 657 11.10 36.71 -20.94
N GLN A 658 10.72 35.87 -21.91
CA GLN A 658 9.40 35.94 -22.55
C GLN A 658 8.29 35.58 -21.59
N LEU A 659 8.50 34.53 -20.78
CA LEU A 659 7.54 34.10 -19.78
C LEU A 659 7.38 35.15 -18.68
N SER A 660 8.48 35.73 -18.17
CA SER A 660 8.44 36.79 -17.17
C SER A 660 7.65 38.00 -17.66
N LYS A 661 7.94 38.49 -18.88
CA LYS A 661 7.21 39.61 -19.46
C LYS A 661 5.71 39.34 -19.57
N ARG A 662 5.33 38.16 -20.06
CA ARG A 662 3.93 37.77 -20.23
C ARG A 662 3.20 37.60 -18.90
N LEU A 663 3.87 37.05 -17.88
CA LEU A 663 3.31 36.91 -16.53
C LEU A 663 3.06 38.29 -15.90
N MET A 664 4.00 39.22 -16.00
CA MET A 664 3.82 40.59 -15.48
C MET A 664 2.66 41.30 -16.18
N GLU A 665 2.53 41.17 -17.51
CA GLU A 665 1.45 41.77 -18.29
C GLU A 665 0.06 41.23 -17.91
N VAL A 666 -0.05 39.92 -17.64
CA VAL A 666 -1.33 39.26 -17.38
C VAL A 666 -1.73 39.33 -15.90
N THR A 667 -0.77 39.26 -14.99
CA THR A 667 -1.06 39.14 -13.54
C THR A 667 -0.95 40.47 -12.81
N GLY A 668 -0.29 41.47 -13.39
CA GLY A 668 0.07 42.72 -12.71
C GLY A 668 1.06 42.54 -11.56
N GLY A 669 1.62 41.33 -11.41
CA GLY A 669 2.53 40.93 -10.35
C GLY A 669 4.00 41.01 -10.77
N GLU A 670 4.88 40.83 -9.79
CA GLU A 670 6.33 40.74 -9.96
C GLU A 670 6.77 39.28 -10.03
N VAL A 671 7.59 38.95 -11.03
CA VAL A 671 8.16 37.58 -11.14
C VAL A 671 9.46 37.55 -10.34
N LEU A 672 9.44 36.75 -9.25
CA LEU A 672 10.58 36.59 -8.34
C LEU A 672 11.56 35.53 -8.82
N GLN A 673 11.05 34.43 -9.41
CA GLN A 673 11.87 33.32 -9.88
C GLN A 673 11.19 32.55 -11.01
N ILE A 674 11.98 32.10 -12.01
CA ILE A 674 11.59 31.12 -13.03
C ILE A 674 12.65 30.05 -13.08
N ARG A 675 12.23 28.80 -12.94
CA ARG A 675 13.06 27.58 -13.08
C ARG A 675 12.38 26.70 -14.11
N LEU A 676 12.74 26.86 -15.36
CA LEU A 676 12.36 25.95 -16.45
C LEU A 676 13.49 24.91 -16.54
N GLU A 677 13.34 23.75 -15.88
CA GLU A 677 14.22 22.61 -16.11
C GLU A 677 13.90 22.05 -17.50
N ASN A 678 14.90 22.04 -18.37
CA ASN A 678 14.83 21.35 -19.65
C ASN A 678 14.71 19.84 -19.36
N HIS A 679 13.50 19.32 -19.37
CA HIS A 679 13.29 17.89 -19.51
C HIS A 679 13.55 17.51 -20.97
N VAL A 680 14.74 16.98 -21.24
CA VAL A 680 15.04 16.16 -22.41
C VAL A 680 14.66 14.71 -22.09
#